data_696f290dbcf618206f7be350b25ed73d
#
_entry.id   696f290dbcf618206f7be350b25ed73d
#
_cell.length_a   1.000
_cell.length_b   1.000
_cell.length_c   1.000
_cell.angle_alpha   90.00
_cell.angle_beta   90.00
_cell.angle_gamma   90.00
#
_symmetry.space_group_name_H-M   'P 1'
#
loop_
_entity.id
_entity.type
_entity.pdbx_description
1 polymer ?
#
loop_
_entity_poly.entity_id
_entity_poly.type
_entity_poly.pdbx_seq_one_letter_code
_entity_poly.pdbx_strand_id
1 'polypeptide(L)'
;MSEDTNSPITIIDRTTREQEQPAAYGLAALASAMGARDIPVLWARDADQAGDSIAIAAGPTSDPLIRRWLAHEAAAIDDLGETVILSRSPEAGMWVAAGTNERALMYALLELADAVEAQGRAAFVQLGRRIERPDNRVRGMDRFLMGPLDEAWWHSDAFWSYYLDRLARCRFNRLVLIAGFDTAYLSPPYPYFVQVAGYPDVRVVDMDEAQRARHLERLRAIGRACHRRAIEFVLGTWQQRPWTANQALQVEGLPEEEEELGTYCAAGLETLLRACEEIDGVQFRVNFEAGLGDQRSNEAFWRQLIDAVAECGRPVQLDLRAKGLTDGMIAYALARGIEMAVPTKYWCEQTGLPYHLTQMRSEELEHLDNLNHSRRYSYADLLRKPRRYGVLYRLWTLGSTTLLLWGDPDYVRRFSASCRAVDGAGFEVAAPLSLKGGHAGLQDEPWPILRDPALRMGAWEDERYWPFYLLFGRIGYAADTPPQVWERAFRTHYPEGAAAPLARGLAAASKILPLITAFHMPMHPMLVYWPELSTGGALFAEHNHNRGYNHTRHYGDVSYGKTEPSDPGLFYGIDAYARDWWRGQIEAKYTPLQVRDWLRAFAGKARAAVARADRAVAQADRAMVERDGAAKGRSEYRAARIDLLMLADLADYHAHKVGAALSLALSREAGGAGQHAEAGAYLSQALRQCVEARDDWNALAARGKAAYHDPLQFNAGHGTARSGTWADRTVELEADVAMLEALLEAALEAGREPAEVDLPPATGSEAPEPPQLQMDVPATWRAGRDLPVEVAVSGRERLPGGLMLRYRHGNQLEGPFKRIEMAETAAGYRAAIPGAYITEEWDLLVYVAGLLSPQQALIYPGLYSPVSDLPYWVVRIED
;
A
#
# COMPACT_ATOMS: atom_id res chain seq x y z
N MET A 1 -5.47 -22.72 41.62
CA MET A 1 -6.88 -22.92 41.24
C MET A 1 -6.90 -24.03 40.23
N SER A 2 -7.52 -25.17 40.52
CA SER A 2 -7.72 -26.26 39.53
C SER A 2 -8.61 -25.68 38.41
N GLU A 3 -8.07 -25.61 37.21
CA GLU A 3 -8.84 -25.21 36.03
C GLU A 3 -9.87 -26.32 35.76
N ASP A 4 -11.10 -26.10 36.22
CA ASP A 4 -12.23 -26.88 35.74
C ASP A 4 -12.47 -26.46 34.26
N THR A 5 -11.92 -27.25 33.35
CA THR A 5 -11.92 -26.96 31.92
C THR A 5 -13.32 -26.90 31.32
N ASN A 6 -14.38 -27.23 32.07
CA ASN A 6 -15.75 -27.37 31.61
C ASN A 6 -16.71 -26.30 32.16
N SER A 7 -16.25 -25.39 33.03
CA SER A 7 -17.09 -24.32 33.57
C SER A 7 -17.54 -23.36 32.48
N PRO A 8 -18.81 -22.91 32.43
CA PRO A 8 -19.26 -21.95 31.44
C PRO A 8 -18.59 -20.58 31.62
N ILE A 9 -18.50 -19.80 30.50
CA ILE A 9 -18.16 -18.38 30.55
C ILE A 9 -19.46 -17.58 30.44
N THR A 10 -19.65 -16.62 31.33
CA THR A 10 -20.85 -15.78 31.33
C THR A 10 -20.59 -14.49 30.55
N ILE A 11 -21.38 -14.23 29.51
CA ILE A 11 -21.40 -12.96 28.80
C ILE A 11 -22.54 -12.10 29.37
N ILE A 12 -22.16 -10.98 30.00
CA ILE A 12 -23.09 -9.97 30.47
C ILE A 12 -23.31 -8.99 29.33
N ASP A 13 -24.39 -9.19 28.62
CA ASP A 13 -24.73 -8.42 27.40
C ASP A 13 -25.54 -7.17 27.76
N ARG A 14 -24.89 -6.01 27.59
CA ARG A 14 -25.47 -4.67 27.80
C ARG A 14 -25.77 -3.95 26.47
N THR A 15 -25.76 -4.68 25.35
CA THR A 15 -26.12 -4.12 24.04
C THR A 15 -27.63 -4.02 23.84
N THR A 16 -28.06 -3.31 22.79
CA THR A 16 -29.47 -3.15 22.42
C THR A 16 -30.11 -4.42 21.82
N ARG A 17 -29.25 -5.41 21.40
CA ARG A 17 -29.68 -6.67 20.75
C ARG A 17 -30.41 -6.53 19.41
N GLU A 18 -30.30 -5.39 18.75
CA GLU A 18 -30.78 -5.29 17.39
C GLU A 18 -29.87 -6.09 16.45
N GLN A 19 -30.39 -7.07 15.75
CA GLN A 19 -29.64 -8.03 14.96
C GLN A 19 -28.81 -7.38 13.83
N GLU A 20 -29.22 -6.21 13.37
CA GLU A 20 -28.54 -5.46 12.32
C GLU A 20 -27.40 -4.58 12.86
N GLN A 21 -27.24 -4.46 14.18
CA GLN A 21 -26.20 -3.60 14.77
C GLN A 21 -24.82 -4.27 14.77
N PRO A 22 -23.73 -3.51 14.60
CA PRO A 22 -22.37 -4.04 14.62
C PRO A 22 -21.98 -4.77 15.90
N ALA A 23 -22.45 -4.31 17.06
CA ALA A 23 -22.21 -5.01 18.33
C ALA A 23 -22.82 -6.41 18.36
N ALA A 24 -24.01 -6.62 17.77
CA ALA A 24 -24.63 -7.94 17.67
C ALA A 24 -23.77 -8.89 16.80
N TYR A 25 -23.22 -8.39 15.70
CA TYR A 25 -22.25 -9.15 14.89
C TYR A 25 -21.01 -9.54 15.72
N GLY A 26 -20.43 -8.60 16.48
CA GLY A 26 -19.28 -8.87 17.35
C GLY A 26 -19.57 -9.92 18.42
N LEU A 27 -20.75 -9.85 19.07
CA LEU A 27 -21.22 -10.85 20.04
C LEU A 27 -21.37 -12.24 19.41
N ALA A 28 -21.97 -12.30 18.22
CA ALA A 28 -22.14 -13.57 17.50
C ALA A 28 -20.78 -14.19 17.13
N ALA A 29 -19.81 -13.37 16.69
CA ALA A 29 -18.46 -13.82 16.40
C ALA A 29 -17.76 -14.38 17.65
N LEU A 30 -17.88 -13.71 18.80
CA LEU A 30 -17.32 -14.19 20.07
C LEU A 30 -17.97 -15.51 20.51
N ALA A 31 -19.29 -15.60 20.44
CA ALA A 31 -20.01 -16.84 20.77
C ALA A 31 -19.62 -18.01 19.86
N SER A 32 -19.47 -17.74 18.56
CA SER A 32 -19.00 -18.73 17.57
C SER A 32 -17.57 -19.20 17.87
N ALA A 33 -16.67 -18.29 18.22
CA ALA A 33 -15.29 -18.62 18.60
C ALA A 33 -15.24 -19.50 19.85
N MET A 34 -16.08 -19.21 20.83
CA MET A 34 -16.21 -20.05 22.05
C MET A 34 -16.75 -21.44 21.69
N GLY A 35 -17.82 -21.51 20.88
CA GLY A 35 -18.40 -22.78 20.43
C GLY A 35 -17.42 -23.66 19.67
N ALA A 36 -16.60 -23.07 18.80
CA ALA A 36 -15.53 -23.77 18.05
C ALA A 36 -14.40 -24.34 18.96
N ARG A 37 -14.35 -23.91 20.22
CA ARG A 37 -13.41 -24.35 21.26
C ARG A 37 -14.06 -25.17 22.37
N ASP A 38 -15.31 -25.60 22.17
CA ASP A 38 -16.10 -26.33 23.15
C ASP A 38 -16.23 -25.61 24.52
N ILE A 39 -16.28 -24.26 24.48
CA ILE A 39 -16.44 -23.42 25.65
C ILE A 39 -17.93 -23.07 25.81
N PRO A 40 -18.63 -23.61 26.85
CA PRO A 40 -20.03 -23.30 27.10
C PRO A 40 -20.21 -21.81 27.43
N VAL A 41 -21.27 -21.18 26.87
CA VAL A 41 -21.59 -19.76 27.08
C VAL A 41 -22.89 -19.63 27.83
N LEU A 42 -22.90 -18.85 28.90
CA LEU A 42 -24.11 -18.38 29.57
C LEU A 42 -24.34 -16.90 29.25
N TRP A 43 -25.59 -16.53 29.05
CA TRP A 43 -25.97 -15.15 28.79
C TRP A 43 -26.64 -14.55 30.01
N ALA A 44 -26.18 -13.38 30.46
CA ALA A 44 -26.72 -12.64 31.60
C ALA A 44 -26.98 -11.17 31.22
N ARG A 45 -27.73 -10.46 32.03
CA ARG A 45 -27.92 -9.02 31.93
C ARG A 45 -27.23 -8.26 33.07
N ASP A 46 -27.05 -8.90 34.21
CA ASP A 46 -26.42 -8.30 35.41
C ASP A 46 -25.33 -9.19 35.97
N ALA A 47 -24.38 -8.59 36.68
CA ALA A 47 -23.22 -9.28 37.23
C ALA A 47 -23.58 -10.35 38.27
N ASP A 48 -24.67 -10.15 39.01
CA ASP A 48 -25.18 -11.09 40.04
C ASP A 48 -25.56 -12.45 39.46
N GLN A 49 -25.89 -12.51 38.15
CA GLN A 49 -26.22 -13.73 37.44
C GLN A 49 -25.00 -14.56 37.02
N ALA A 50 -23.77 -14.00 37.13
CA ALA A 50 -22.56 -14.69 36.67
C ALA A 50 -22.05 -15.75 37.67
N GLY A 51 -22.40 -15.67 38.95
CA GLY A 51 -21.88 -16.55 39.99
C GLY A 51 -20.37 -16.55 40.05
N ASP A 52 -19.74 -17.71 40.28
CA ASP A 52 -18.28 -17.89 40.34
C ASP A 52 -17.63 -18.11 38.95
N SER A 53 -18.40 -17.98 37.88
CA SER A 53 -17.89 -18.17 36.49
C SER A 53 -17.00 -17.00 36.02
N ILE A 54 -16.10 -17.26 35.06
CA ILE A 54 -15.43 -16.18 34.34
C ILE A 54 -16.49 -15.36 33.63
N ALA A 55 -16.55 -14.05 33.93
CA ALA A 55 -17.50 -13.14 33.31
C ALA A 55 -16.84 -12.14 32.39
N ILE A 56 -17.54 -11.81 31.31
CA ILE A 56 -17.19 -10.77 30.34
C ILE A 56 -18.39 -9.85 30.20
N ALA A 57 -18.25 -8.58 30.58
CA ALA A 57 -19.27 -7.59 30.31
C ALA A 57 -19.05 -6.97 28.93
N ALA A 58 -20.10 -6.87 28.11
CA ALA A 58 -20.05 -6.29 26.77
C ALA A 58 -21.11 -5.20 26.61
N GLY A 59 -20.69 -3.97 26.26
CA GLY A 59 -21.64 -2.87 26.04
C GLY A 59 -20.99 -1.53 25.74
N PRO A 60 -21.81 -0.54 25.32
CA PRO A 60 -21.32 0.79 25.04
C PRO A 60 -20.89 1.53 26.34
N THR A 61 -19.94 2.43 26.22
CA THR A 61 -19.51 3.27 27.38
C THR A 61 -20.61 4.21 27.89
N SER A 62 -21.70 4.38 27.16
CA SER A 62 -22.90 5.10 27.61
C SER A 62 -23.77 4.32 28.59
N ASP A 63 -23.63 2.97 28.66
CA ASP A 63 -24.34 2.15 29.64
C ASP A 63 -23.81 2.44 31.06
N PRO A 64 -24.71 2.74 32.05
CA PRO A 64 -24.28 3.12 33.41
C PRO A 64 -23.45 2.05 34.15
N LEU A 65 -23.73 0.75 33.90
CA LEU A 65 -22.96 -0.33 34.54
C LEU A 65 -21.57 -0.49 33.91
N ILE A 66 -21.51 -0.45 32.58
CA ILE A 66 -20.22 -0.45 31.85
C ILE A 66 -19.35 0.72 32.32
N ARG A 67 -19.93 1.93 32.39
CA ARG A 67 -19.24 3.14 32.86
C ARG A 67 -18.73 3.00 34.29
N ARG A 68 -19.53 2.42 35.19
CA ARG A 68 -19.12 2.13 36.57
C ARG A 68 -17.96 1.14 36.62
N TRP A 69 -18.04 0.02 35.91
CA TRP A 69 -16.99 -0.99 35.91
C TRP A 69 -15.68 -0.53 35.27
N LEU A 70 -15.73 0.49 34.41
CA LEU A 70 -14.61 1.15 33.78
C LEU A 70 -14.25 2.51 34.41
N ALA A 71 -14.70 2.80 35.66
CA ALA A 71 -14.43 4.10 36.28
C ALA A 71 -12.91 4.44 36.37
N HIS A 72 -12.06 3.41 36.46
CA HIS A 72 -10.60 3.56 36.43
C HIS A 72 -10.04 3.96 35.04
N GLU A 73 -10.85 3.90 33.99
CA GLU A 73 -10.55 4.29 32.60
C GLU A 73 -11.33 5.57 32.18
N ALA A 74 -11.70 6.43 33.14
CA ALA A 74 -12.57 7.58 32.88
C ALA A 74 -12.10 8.46 31.70
N ALA A 75 -10.79 8.74 31.58
CA ALA A 75 -10.24 9.53 30.49
C ALA A 75 -10.46 8.90 29.09
N ALA A 76 -10.55 7.57 29.00
CA ALA A 76 -10.84 6.88 27.75
C ALA A 76 -12.34 6.87 27.43
N ILE A 77 -13.18 6.85 28.48
CA ILE A 77 -14.64 6.82 28.35
C ILE A 77 -15.19 8.18 27.89
N ASP A 78 -14.59 9.27 28.39
CA ASP A 78 -15.06 10.63 28.14
C ASP A 78 -14.60 11.17 26.78
N ASP A 79 -13.83 10.40 26.03
CA ASP A 79 -13.46 10.74 24.64
C ASP A 79 -14.65 10.55 23.71
N LEU A 80 -14.96 11.59 22.93
CA LEU A 80 -16.06 11.59 21.94
C LEU A 80 -15.69 10.85 20.64
N GLY A 81 -14.43 10.39 20.49
CA GLY A 81 -13.96 9.65 19.32
C GLY A 81 -14.31 8.16 19.34
N GLU A 82 -13.83 7.43 18.34
CA GLU A 82 -13.91 5.97 18.27
C GLU A 82 -12.84 5.38 19.21
N THR A 83 -13.25 4.81 20.35
CA THR A 83 -12.32 4.21 21.33
C THR A 83 -12.73 2.79 21.65
N VAL A 84 -11.84 1.84 21.38
CA VAL A 84 -11.95 0.42 21.76
C VAL A 84 -11.39 0.25 23.17
N ILE A 85 -12.13 -0.41 24.07
CA ILE A 85 -11.74 -0.63 25.45
C ILE A 85 -11.88 -2.12 25.79
N LEU A 86 -10.76 -2.76 26.14
CA LEU A 86 -10.68 -4.05 26.79
C LEU A 86 -9.92 -3.87 28.10
N SER A 87 -10.61 -3.92 29.22
CA SER A 87 -10.01 -3.70 30.54
C SER A 87 -10.63 -4.61 31.56
N ARG A 88 -9.89 -4.93 32.62
CA ARG A 88 -10.41 -5.71 33.75
C ARG A 88 -10.92 -4.77 34.83
N SER A 89 -12.19 -4.89 35.16
CA SER A 89 -12.78 -4.11 36.23
C SER A 89 -12.15 -4.48 37.58
N PRO A 90 -11.52 -3.53 38.30
CA PRO A 90 -11.04 -3.80 39.67
C PRO A 90 -12.18 -4.08 40.64
N GLU A 91 -13.35 -3.45 40.44
CA GLU A 91 -14.53 -3.59 41.31
C GLU A 91 -15.19 -4.96 41.13
N ALA A 92 -15.41 -5.38 39.88
CA ALA A 92 -16.15 -6.59 39.57
C ALA A 92 -15.25 -7.81 39.28
N GLY A 93 -13.94 -7.63 39.17
CA GLY A 93 -12.98 -8.70 38.91
C GLY A 93 -13.08 -9.37 37.54
N MET A 94 -13.95 -8.84 36.63
CA MET A 94 -14.26 -9.39 35.33
C MET A 94 -13.68 -8.57 34.18
N TRP A 95 -13.62 -9.14 33.00
CA TRP A 95 -13.30 -8.42 31.77
C TRP A 95 -14.47 -7.57 31.30
N VAL A 96 -14.16 -6.37 30.80
CA VAL A 96 -15.11 -5.46 30.17
C VAL A 96 -14.65 -5.17 28.74
N ALA A 97 -15.48 -5.56 27.79
CA ALA A 97 -15.34 -5.21 26.38
C ALA A 97 -16.30 -4.05 26.07
N ALA A 98 -15.77 -2.88 25.78
CA ALA A 98 -16.58 -1.70 25.57
C ALA A 98 -16.10 -0.86 24.38
N GLY A 99 -16.98 0.01 23.91
CA GLY A 99 -16.70 0.98 22.88
C GLY A 99 -17.45 2.28 23.07
N THR A 100 -16.88 3.39 22.65
CA THR A 100 -17.55 4.71 22.65
C THR A 100 -18.62 4.82 21.59
N ASN A 101 -18.61 3.93 20.60
CA ASN A 101 -19.64 3.76 19.57
C ASN A 101 -19.76 2.28 19.18
N GLU A 102 -20.75 1.94 18.34
CA GLU A 102 -21.03 0.57 17.91
C GLU A 102 -19.85 -0.10 17.20
N ARG A 103 -19.10 0.62 16.36
CA ARG A 103 -17.91 0.11 15.67
C ARG A 103 -16.81 -0.26 16.65
N ALA A 104 -16.53 0.62 17.60
CA ALA A 104 -15.51 0.37 18.62
C ALA A 104 -15.87 -0.82 19.52
N LEU A 105 -17.14 -0.95 19.91
CA LEU A 105 -17.63 -2.10 20.69
C LEU A 105 -17.48 -3.40 19.88
N MET A 106 -17.88 -3.40 18.61
CA MET A 106 -17.69 -4.54 17.71
C MET A 106 -16.21 -4.94 17.64
N TYR A 107 -15.29 -3.97 17.49
CA TYR A 107 -13.87 -4.26 17.46
C TYR A 107 -13.33 -4.86 18.78
N ALA A 108 -13.86 -4.42 19.93
CA ALA A 108 -13.51 -5.03 21.23
C ALA A 108 -13.92 -6.50 21.27
N LEU A 109 -15.12 -6.82 20.80
CA LEU A 109 -15.65 -8.17 20.76
C LEU A 109 -14.94 -9.07 19.75
N LEU A 110 -14.57 -8.55 18.58
CA LEU A 110 -13.79 -9.26 17.58
C LEU A 110 -12.37 -9.57 18.08
N GLU A 111 -11.73 -8.65 18.84
CA GLU A 111 -10.42 -8.93 19.45
C GLU A 111 -10.50 -10.07 20.46
N LEU A 112 -11.57 -10.15 21.24
CA LEU A 112 -11.83 -11.28 22.13
C LEU A 112 -12.06 -12.57 21.33
N ALA A 113 -12.86 -12.53 20.27
CA ALA A 113 -13.11 -13.67 19.41
C ALA A 113 -11.79 -14.23 18.82
N ASP A 114 -10.96 -13.36 18.25
CA ASP A 114 -9.65 -13.74 17.69
C ASP A 114 -8.70 -14.35 18.74
N ALA A 115 -8.74 -13.83 19.97
CA ALA A 115 -7.95 -14.37 21.07
C ALA A 115 -8.45 -15.77 21.48
N VAL A 116 -9.77 -15.97 21.58
CA VAL A 116 -10.40 -17.25 21.91
C VAL A 116 -10.14 -18.28 20.79
N GLU A 117 -10.30 -17.90 19.54
CA GLU A 117 -9.99 -18.78 18.39
C GLU A 117 -8.54 -19.28 18.43
N ALA A 118 -7.60 -18.43 18.80
CA ALA A 118 -6.18 -18.80 18.87
C ALA A 118 -5.81 -19.62 20.11
N GLN A 119 -6.35 -19.29 21.29
CA GLN A 119 -5.84 -19.72 22.59
C GLN A 119 -6.89 -20.46 23.46
N GLY A 120 -8.13 -20.57 23.01
CA GLY A 120 -9.20 -21.11 23.81
C GLY A 120 -9.41 -20.31 25.11
N ARG A 121 -9.66 -20.99 26.23
CA ARG A 121 -9.84 -20.37 27.55
C ARG A 121 -8.63 -19.59 28.05
N ALA A 122 -7.42 -19.94 27.63
CA ALA A 122 -6.21 -19.23 28.05
C ALA A 122 -6.22 -17.76 27.59
N ALA A 123 -7.01 -17.42 26.58
CA ALA A 123 -7.22 -16.04 26.14
C ALA A 123 -7.62 -15.12 27.30
N PHE A 124 -8.53 -15.54 28.18
CA PHE A 124 -9.03 -14.72 29.27
C PHE A 124 -8.02 -14.47 30.41
N VAL A 125 -6.95 -15.27 30.46
CA VAL A 125 -5.83 -15.11 31.39
C VAL A 125 -4.73 -14.28 30.77
N GLN A 126 -4.51 -14.45 29.47
CA GLN A 126 -3.39 -13.84 28.74
C GLN A 126 -3.77 -12.51 28.07
N LEU A 127 -5.06 -12.18 28.02
CA LEU A 127 -5.53 -10.91 27.46
C LEU A 127 -4.97 -9.74 28.27
N GLY A 128 -4.26 -8.83 27.61
CA GLY A 128 -3.79 -7.59 28.20
C GLY A 128 -4.85 -6.49 28.14
N ARG A 129 -4.73 -5.49 29.03
CA ARG A 129 -5.47 -4.24 28.93
C ARG A 129 -5.21 -3.60 27.57
N ARG A 130 -6.27 -3.14 26.88
CA ARG A 130 -6.18 -2.41 25.61
C ARG A 130 -7.11 -1.23 25.59
N ILE A 131 -6.58 -0.08 25.23
CA ILE A 131 -7.35 1.10 24.87
C ILE A 131 -6.74 1.57 23.56
N GLU A 132 -7.54 1.50 22.48
CA GLU A 132 -7.07 1.77 21.14
C GLU A 132 -7.99 2.79 20.46
N ARG A 133 -7.40 3.72 19.72
CA ARG A 133 -8.09 4.76 18.95
C ARG A 133 -7.58 4.77 17.52
N PRO A 134 -8.41 5.19 16.55
CA PRO A 134 -7.95 5.24 15.16
C PRO A 134 -6.99 6.41 14.94
N ASP A 135 -5.80 6.09 14.47
CA ASP A 135 -4.85 7.07 13.91
C ASP A 135 -5.35 7.64 12.57
N ASN A 136 -6.03 6.82 11.79
CA ASN A 136 -6.65 7.20 10.52
C ASN A 136 -8.17 7.03 10.60
N ARG A 137 -8.92 8.12 10.41
CA ARG A 137 -10.38 8.11 10.45
C ARG A 137 -10.97 7.19 9.37
N VAL A 138 -10.46 7.27 8.15
CA VAL A 138 -10.84 6.42 7.02
C VAL A 138 -9.76 5.38 6.76
N ARG A 139 -10.18 4.12 6.68
CA ARG A 139 -9.33 2.96 6.37
C ARG A 139 -10.05 2.15 5.30
N GLY A 140 -9.85 2.57 4.05
CA GLY A 140 -10.58 2.06 2.90
C GLY A 140 -9.89 0.87 2.24
N MET A 141 -10.71 -0.05 1.72
CA MET A 141 -10.31 -1.13 0.84
C MET A 141 -11.04 -0.98 -0.49
N ASP A 142 -10.28 -0.89 -1.59
CA ASP A 142 -10.83 -0.83 -2.94
C ASP A 142 -10.91 -2.23 -3.54
N ARG A 143 -12.02 -2.53 -4.18
CA ARG A 143 -12.18 -3.74 -4.98
C ARG A 143 -12.81 -3.40 -6.32
N PHE A 144 -12.30 -4.04 -7.39
CA PHE A 144 -12.73 -3.78 -8.76
C PHE A 144 -13.68 -4.86 -9.25
N LEU A 145 -14.75 -4.44 -9.91
CA LEU A 145 -15.65 -5.30 -10.69
C LEU A 145 -15.47 -4.92 -12.16
N MET A 146 -14.76 -5.76 -12.92
CA MET A 146 -14.18 -5.37 -14.21
C MET A 146 -14.65 -6.19 -15.40
N GLY A 147 -15.20 -7.36 -15.17
CA GLY A 147 -15.61 -8.23 -16.24
C GLY A 147 -16.46 -9.41 -15.77
N PRO A 148 -17.00 -10.22 -16.72
CA PRO A 148 -17.83 -11.37 -16.41
C PRO A 148 -17.16 -12.41 -15.51
N LEU A 149 -15.82 -12.52 -15.53
CA LEU A 149 -15.09 -13.44 -14.64
C LEU A 149 -15.22 -13.06 -13.16
N ASP A 150 -15.52 -11.81 -12.86
CA ASP A 150 -15.75 -11.34 -11.49
C ASP A 150 -17.13 -11.74 -10.96
N GLU A 151 -18.06 -12.15 -11.82
CA GLU A 151 -19.42 -12.55 -11.40
C GLU A 151 -19.41 -13.74 -10.45
N ALA A 152 -18.38 -14.59 -10.50
CA ALA A 152 -18.24 -15.74 -9.61
C ALA A 152 -18.20 -15.31 -8.13
N TRP A 153 -17.43 -14.28 -7.79
CA TRP A 153 -17.39 -13.74 -6.41
C TRP A 153 -18.48 -12.69 -6.18
N TRP A 154 -18.85 -11.91 -7.23
CA TRP A 154 -19.87 -10.88 -7.14
C TRP A 154 -21.22 -11.44 -6.65
N HIS A 155 -21.65 -12.56 -7.19
CA HIS A 155 -22.91 -13.20 -6.81
C HIS A 155 -22.82 -14.16 -5.62
N SER A 156 -21.65 -14.38 -5.06
CA SER A 156 -21.44 -15.34 -3.97
C SER A 156 -21.66 -14.73 -2.59
N ASP A 157 -22.69 -15.19 -1.86
CA ASP A 157 -22.91 -14.83 -0.45
C ASP A 157 -21.75 -15.32 0.44
N ALA A 158 -21.20 -16.49 0.14
CA ALA A 158 -20.06 -17.05 0.87
C ALA A 158 -18.82 -16.16 0.73
N PHE A 159 -18.57 -15.63 -0.48
CA PHE A 159 -17.47 -14.68 -0.69
C PHE A 159 -17.66 -13.41 0.14
N TRP A 160 -18.83 -12.78 0.05
CA TRP A 160 -19.06 -11.51 0.73
C TRP A 160 -19.06 -11.65 2.25
N SER A 161 -19.59 -12.76 2.79
CA SER A 161 -19.49 -13.04 4.21
C SER A 161 -18.03 -13.15 4.65
N TYR A 162 -17.25 -13.99 4.00
CA TYR A 162 -15.81 -14.17 4.25
C TYR A 162 -15.03 -12.85 4.12
N TYR A 163 -15.24 -12.15 3.02
CA TYR A 163 -14.46 -10.94 2.70
C TYR A 163 -14.72 -9.79 3.67
N LEU A 164 -16.00 -9.52 3.97
CA LEU A 164 -16.39 -8.47 4.89
C LEU A 164 -16.06 -8.82 6.36
N ASP A 165 -16.12 -10.10 6.74
CA ASP A 165 -15.63 -10.56 8.06
C ASP A 165 -14.13 -10.28 8.21
N ARG A 166 -13.33 -10.56 7.17
CA ARG A 166 -11.92 -10.22 7.14
C ARG A 166 -11.69 -8.72 7.29
N LEU A 167 -12.40 -7.87 6.52
CA LEU A 167 -12.26 -6.43 6.61
C LEU A 167 -12.59 -5.91 8.02
N ALA A 168 -13.68 -6.37 8.63
CA ALA A 168 -14.08 -5.97 9.98
C ALA A 168 -13.06 -6.39 11.04
N ARG A 169 -12.57 -7.65 11.02
CA ARG A 169 -11.55 -8.17 11.93
C ARG A 169 -10.22 -7.44 11.78
N CYS A 170 -9.89 -7.03 10.56
CA CYS A 170 -8.72 -6.19 10.28
C CYS A 170 -8.95 -4.70 10.55
N ARG A 171 -10.16 -4.27 10.94
CA ARG A 171 -10.54 -2.88 11.26
C ARG A 171 -10.55 -1.92 10.07
N PHE A 172 -10.76 -2.41 8.86
CA PHE A 172 -11.21 -1.55 7.76
C PHE A 172 -12.64 -1.08 8.02
N ASN A 173 -12.91 0.18 7.71
CA ASN A 173 -14.22 0.79 7.94
C ASN A 173 -14.86 1.36 6.67
N ARG A 174 -14.25 1.13 5.50
CA ARG A 174 -14.80 1.54 4.20
C ARG A 174 -14.49 0.48 3.14
N LEU A 175 -15.48 0.12 2.36
CA LEU A 175 -15.34 -0.64 1.11
C LEU A 175 -15.68 0.28 -0.06
N VAL A 176 -14.74 0.46 -1.00
CA VAL A 176 -15.00 1.11 -2.28
C VAL A 176 -15.12 0.03 -3.34
N LEU A 177 -16.34 -0.20 -3.82
CA LEU A 177 -16.59 -1.11 -4.93
C LEU A 177 -16.57 -0.31 -6.24
N ILE A 178 -15.53 -0.52 -7.04
CA ILE A 178 -15.30 0.20 -8.28
C ILE A 178 -15.92 -0.58 -9.43
N ALA A 179 -16.96 0.01 -10.02
CA ALA A 179 -17.64 -0.53 -11.20
C ALA A 179 -16.99 0.05 -12.47
N GLY A 180 -16.48 -0.84 -13.31
CA GLY A 180 -15.83 -0.50 -14.57
C GLY A 180 -14.47 0.21 -14.40
N PHE A 181 -13.42 -0.39 -14.92
CA PHE A 181 -12.09 0.20 -14.97
C PHE A 181 -11.40 -0.21 -16.26
N ASP A 182 -11.19 0.75 -17.15
CA ASP A 182 -10.61 0.55 -18.47
C ASP A 182 -11.29 -0.58 -19.26
N THR A 183 -12.63 -0.70 -19.14
CA THR A 183 -13.45 -1.78 -19.72
C THR A 183 -14.81 -1.24 -20.16
N ALA A 184 -15.47 -1.92 -21.09
CA ALA A 184 -16.85 -1.64 -21.44
C ALA A 184 -17.85 -2.20 -20.42
N TYR A 185 -17.43 -3.18 -19.60
CA TYR A 185 -18.26 -3.77 -18.56
C TYR A 185 -18.55 -2.75 -17.45
N LEU A 186 -19.82 -2.56 -17.11
CA LEU A 186 -20.30 -1.55 -16.14
C LEU A 186 -19.89 -0.10 -16.49
N SER A 187 -19.88 0.27 -17.78
CA SER A 187 -19.50 1.59 -18.25
C SER A 187 -20.54 2.17 -19.23
N PRO A 188 -21.41 3.11 -18.78
CA PRO A 188 -21.62 3.54 -17.40
C PRO A 188 -22.33 2.45 -16.58
N PRO A 189 -22.25 2.49 -15.23
CA PRO A 189 -22.80 1.40 -14.42
C PRO A 189 -24.34 1.41 -14.28
N TYR A 190 -24.99 2.55 -14.49
CA TYR A 190 -26.40 2.76 -14.16
C TYR A 190 -27.37 1.75 -14.80
N PRO A 191 -27.32 1.45 -16.12
CA PRO A 191 -28.27 0.56 -16.78
C PRO A 191 -28.14 -0.91 -16.35
N TYR A 192 -27.07 -1.27 -15.65
CA TYR A 192 -26.91 -2.60 -15.06
C TYR A 192 -27.76 -2.80 -13.80
N PHE A 193 -28.15 -1.70 -13.14
CA PHE A 193 -28.87 -1.71 -11.86
C PHE A 193 -30.27 -1.14 -11.95
N VAL A 194 -30.47 -0.08 -12.77
CA VAL A 194 -31.74 0.63 -12.86
C VAL A 194 -32.09 0.98 -14.30
N GLN A 195 -33.40 1.13 -14.57
CA GLN A 195 -33.87 1.76 -15.80
C GLN A 195 -34.04 3.25 -15.55
N VAL A 196 -33.43 4.08 -16.39
CA VAL A 196 -33.47 5.54 -16.26
C VAL A 196 -34.70 6.07 -17.00
N ALA A 197 -35.56 6.80 -16.28
CA ALA A 197 -36.74 7.42 -16.89
C ALA A 197 -36.34 8.43 -17.97
N GLY A 198 -37.08 8.41 -19.09
CA GLY A 198 -36.77 9.27 -20.25
C GLY A 198 -35.74 8.69 -21.23
N TYR A 199 -35.06 7.61 -20.88
CA TYR A 199 -34.03 6.97 -21.70
C TYR A 199 -34.31 5.46 -21.89
N PRO A 200 -35.45 5.09 -22.53
CA PRO A 200 -35.86 3.69 -22.70
C PRO A 200 -34.92 2.89 -23.61
N ASP A 201 -34.21 3.56 -24.53
CA ASP A 201 -33.31 2.94 -25.48
C ASP A 201 -31.92 2.63 -24.88
N VAL A 202 -31.59 3.23 -23.74
CA VAL A 202 -30.31 2.93 -23.04
C VAL A 202 -30.46 1.61 -22.30
N ARG A 203 -29.75 0.61 -22.78
CA ARG A 203 -29.82 -0.76 -22.24
C ARG A 203 -28.47 -1.47 -22.30
N VAL A 204 -28.31 -2.45 -21.44
CA VAL A 204 -27.19 -3.40 -21.52
C VAL A 204 -27.57 -4.50 -22.52
N VAL A 205 -26.66 -4.80 -23.46
CA VAL A 205 -26.86 -5.87 -24.46
C VAL A 205 -27.06 -7.20 -23.75
N ASP A 206 -28.03 -7.98 -24.22
CA ASP A 206 -28.39 -9.32 -23.72
C ASP A 206 -28.78 -9.38 -22.23
N MET A 207 -29.12 -8.25 -21.61
CA MET A 207 -29.61 -8.20 -20.23
C MET A 207 -31.13 -7.95 -20.18
N ASP A 208 -31.82 -8.80 -19.47
CA ASP A 208 -33.25 -8.63 -19.16
C ASP A 208 -33.52 -7.88 -17.85
N GLU A 209 -34.79 -7.52 -17.63
CA GLU A 209 -35.21 -6.81 -16.40
C GLU A 209 -34.98 -7.63 -15.14
N ALA A 210 -35.12 -8.96 -15.19
CA ALA A 210 -34.91 -9.83 -14.06
C ALA A 210 -33.43 -9.89 -13.65
N GLN A 211 -32.51 -9.85 -14.64
CA GLN A 211 -31.08 -9.75 -14.38
C GLN A 211 -30.74 -8.39 -13.75
N ARG A 212 -31.28 -7.29 -14.26
CA ARG A 212 -31.10 -5.96 -13.68
C ARG A 212 -31.58 -5.91 -12.24
N ALA A 213 -32.75 -6.46 -11.95
CA ALA A 213 -33.28 -6.53 -10.59
C ALA A 213 -32.38 -7.36 -9.64
N ARG A 214 -31.82 -8.48 -10.12
CA ARG A 214 -30.86 -9.28 -9.37
C ARG A 214 -29.55 -8.50 -9.09
N HIS A 215 -29.04 -7.72 -10.04
CA HIS A 215 -27.87 -6.89 -9.83
C HIS A 215 -28.11 -5.82 -8.77
N LEU A 216 -29.26 -5.14 -8.83
CA LEU A 216 -29.62 -4.14 -7.81
C LEU A 216 -29.76 -4.78 -6.42
N GLU A 217 -30.45 -5.92 -6.32
CA GLU A 217 -30.58 -6.61 -5.02
C GLU A 217 -29.24 -7.11 -4.49
N ARG A 218 -28.32 -7.55 -5.38
CA ARG A 218 -26.94 -7.90 -4.97
C ARG A 218 -26.22 -6.68 -4.39
N LEU A 219 -26.30 -5.52 -5.03
CA LEU A 219 -25.71 -4.29 -4.56
C LEU A 219 -26.23 -3.91 -3.16
N ARG A 220 -27.56 -3.96 -2.96
CA ARG A 220 -28.21 -3.75 -1.66
C ARG A 220 -27.75 -4.76 -0.60
N ALA A 221 -27.69 -6.03 -0.95
CA ALA A 221 -27.27 -7.08 -0.02
C ALA A 221 -25.83 -6.88 0.46
N ILE A 222 -24.93 -6.42 -0.43
CA ILE A 222 -23.55 -6.07 -0.07
C ILE A 222 -23.55 -4.88 0.89
N GLY A 223 -24.27 -3.80 0.60
CA GLY A 223 -24.38 -2.64 1.46
C GLY A 223 -24.89 -2.99 2.86
N ARG A 224 -25.99 -3.74 2.97
CA ARG A 224 -26.49 -4.24 4.28
C ARG A 224 -25.45 -5.06 5.02
N ALA A 225 -24.73 -5.93 4.32
CA ALA A 225 -23.68 -6.74 4.92
C ALA A 225 -22.47 -5.90 5.39
N CYS A 226 -22.16 -4.79 4.70
CA CYS A 226 -21.19 -3.78 5.15
C CYS A 226 -21.66 -3.09 6.43
N HIS A 227 -22.89 -2.58 6.44
CA HIS A 227 -23.46 -1.84 7.59
C HIS A 227 -23.49 -2.69 8.87
N ARG A 228 -23.88 -3.97 8.78
CA ARG A 228 -23.82 -4.90 9.93
C ARG A 228 -22.40 -5.05 10.52
N ARG A 229 -21.36 -4.69 9.79
CA ARG A 229 -19.95 -4.72 10.20
C ARG A 229 -19.33 -3.35 10.39
N ALA A 230 -20.18 -2.30 10.47
CA ALA A 230 -19.75 -0.90 10.58
C ALA A 230 -18.78 -0.47 9.47
N ILE A 231 -18.94 -1.01 8.27
CA ILE A 231 -18.19 -0.67 7.06
C ILE A 231 -19.05 0.25 6.20
N GLU A 232 -18.54 1.42 5.84
CA GLU A 232 -19.17 2.32 4.87
C GLU A 232 -19.08 1.71 3.48
N PHE A 233 -20.19 1.75 2.72
CA PHE A 233 -20.22 1.24 1.36
C PHE A 233 -20.21 2.37 0.35
N VAL A 234 -19.11 2.49 -0.40
CA VAL A 234 -18.89 3.50 -1.43
C VAL A 234 -18.90 2.86 -2.80
N LEU A 235 -19.68 3.42 -3.73
CA LEU A 235 -19.72 2.97 -5.12
C LEU A 235 -18.81 3.86 -5.99
N GLY A 236 -17.78 3.28 -6.56
CA GLY A 236 -16.92 3.92 -7.54
C GLY A 236 -17.52 3.84 -8.94
N THR A 237 -18.03 4.93 -9.47
CA THR A 237 -18.52 5.03 -10.84
C THR A 237 -17.48 5.73 -11.70
N TRP A 238 -16.42 5.01 -12.04
CA TRP A 238 -15.24 5.64 -12.63
C TRP A 238 -15.35 5.93 -14.11
N GLN A 239 -16.15 5.14 -14.85
CA GLN A 239 -16.36 5.35 -16.28
C GLN A 239 -17.82 5.73 -16.55
N GLN A 240 -18.00 6.81 -17.27
CA GLN A 240 -19.30 7.32 -17.68
C GLN A 240 -19.60 6.95 -19.14
N ARG A 241 -18.57 6.55 -19.87
CA ARG A 241 -18.63 5.98 -21.21
C ARG A 241 -17.45 5.04 -21.42
N PRO A 242 -17.60 3.91 -22.12
CA PRO A 242 -16.46 3.09 -22.53
C PRO A 242 -15.50 3.89 -23.39
N TRP A 243 -14.22 3.92 -23.03
CA TRP A 243 -13.18 4.59 -23.82
C TRP A 243 -12.18 3.63 -24.44
N THR A 244 -12.25 2.37 -24.03
CA THR A 244 -11.47 1.26 -24.60
C THR A 244 -12.42 0.22 -25.16
N ALA A 245 -12.07 -0.37 -26.30
CA ALA A 245 -12.82 -1.48 -26.88
C ALA A 245 -12.54 -2.75 -26.06
N ASN A 246 -13.42 -3.06 -25.12
CA ASN A 246 -13.41 -4.33 -24.38
C ASN A 246 -14.70 -5.10 -24.69
N GLN A 247 -14.58 -6.41 -24.76
CA GLN A 247 -15.60 -7.32 -25.28
C GLN A 247 -16.66 -7.74 -24.25
N ALA A 248 -16.63 -7.17 -23.03
CA ALA A 248 -17.65 -7.45 -22.02
C ALA A 248 -19.03 -6.91 -22.42
N LEU A 249 -20.03 -7.10 -21.58
CA LEU A 249 -21.38 -6.57 -21.79
C LEU A 249 -21.32 -5.06 -22.06
N GLN A 250 -21.89 -4.64 -23.16
CA GLN A 250 -21.87 -3.25 -23.65
C GLN A 250 -23.21 -2.58 -23.41
N VAL A 251 -23.19 -1.27 -23.33
CA VAL A 251 -24.39 -0.43 -23.23
C VAL A 251 -24.69 0.16 -24.60
N GLU A 252 -25.93 -0.02 -25.07
CA GLU A 252 -26.46 0.58 -26.30
C GLU A 252 -27.34 1.78 -25.96
N GLY A 253 -27.51 2.67 -26.94
CA GLY A 253 -28.42 3.83 -26.86
C GLY A 253 -27.90 4.99 -25.99
N LEU A 254 -26.64 4.99 -25.62
CA LEU A 254 -26.05 6.12 -24.88
C LEU A 254 -26.07 7.39 -25.75
N PRO A 255 -26.41 8.58 -25.16
CA PRO A 255 -26.30 9.84 -25.87
C PRO A 255 -24.89 10.09 -26.40
N GLU A 256 -24.79 10.58 -27.64
CA GLU A 256 -23.49 10.89 -28.27
C GLU A 256 -22.89 12.18 -27.71
N GLU A 257 -23.73 13.22 -27.53
CA GLU A 257 -23.31 14.52 -27.02
C GLU A 257 -23.03 14.47 -25.51
N GLU A 258 -21.94 15.10 -25.08
CA GLU A 258 -21.51 15.04 -23.68
C GLU A 258 -22.50 15.70 -22.71
N GLU A 259 -23.20 16.76 -23.12
CA GLU A 259 -24.20 17.44 -22.30
C GLU A 259 -25.40 16.53 -22.01
N GLU A 260 -25.90 15.84 -23.03
CA GLU A 260 -27.00 14.90 -22.92
C GLU A 260 -26.58 13.63 -22.16
N LEU A 261 -25.35 13.15 -22.39
CA LEU A 261 -24.77 12.06 -21.60
C LEU A 261 -24.68 12.43 -20.11
N GLY A 262 -24.29 13.67 -19.80
CA GLY A 262 -24.26 14.20 -18.43
C GLY A 262 -25.66 14.16 -17.80
N THR A 263 -26.67 14.58 -18.53
CA THR A 263 -28.07 14.55 -18.09
C THR A 263 -28.54 13.10 -17.83
N TYR A 264 -28.22 12.18 -18.74
CA TYR A 264 -28.50 10.75 -18.56
C TYR A 264 -27.79 10.17 -17.33
N CYS A 265 -26.47 10.42 -17.20
CA CYS A 265 -25.68 9.89 -16.10
C CYS A 265 -26.15 10.45 -14.74
N ALA A 266 -26.49 11.73 -14.67
CA ALA A 266 -27.04 12.35 -13.48
C ALA A 266 -28.39 11.73 -13.07
N ALA A 267 -29.31 11.58 -14.02
CA ALA A 267 -30.60 10.90 -13.77
C ALA A 267 -30.42 9.44 -13.37
N GLY A 268 -29.46 8.74 -13.99
CA GLY A 268 -29.12 7.35 -13.66
C GLY A 268 -28.54 7.22 -12.26
N LEU A 269 -27.62 8.09 -11.87
CA LEU A 269 -27.03 8.14 -10.54
C LEU A 269 -28.09 8.43 -9.48
N GLU A 270 -28.89 9.46 -9.68
CA GLU A 270 -29.98 9.82 -8.74
C GLU A 270 -30.96 8.66 -8.56
N THR A 271 -31.38 8.01 -9.67
CA THR A 271 -32.27 6.85 -9.63
C THR A 271 -31.63 5.70 -8.84
N LEU A 272 -30.33 5.42 -9.06
CA LEU A 272 -29.60 4.37 -8.36
C LEU A 272 -29.48 4.67 -6.86
N LEU A 273 -29.13 5.90 -6.49
CA LEU A 273 -28.98 6.31 -5.09
C LEU A 273 -30.30 6.25 -4.31
N ARG A 274 -31.42 6.54 -4.97
CA ARG A 274 -32.77 6.37 -4.39
C ARG A 274 -33.19 4.89 -4.32
N ALA A 275 -32.76 4.09 -5.29
CA ALA A 275 -33.06 2.65 -5.32
C ALA A 275 -32.20 1.82 -4.37
N CYS A 276 -31.01 2.27 -4.00
CA CYS A 276 -30.06 1.58 -3.11
C CYS A 276 -29.63 2.54 -2.00
N GLU A 277 -30.40 2.59 -0.92
CA GLU A 277 -30.14 3.47 0.23
C GLU A 277 -28.91 3.05 1.03
N GLU A 278 -28.42 1.84 0.79
CA GLU A 278 -27.22 1.28 1.42
C GLU A 278 -25.90 1.87 0.88
N ILE A 279 -25.93 2.67 -0.19
CA ILE A 279 -24.73 3.38 -0.69
C ILE A 279 -24.50 4.61 0.16
N ASP A 280 -23.44 4.62 0.97
CA ASP A 280 -23.07 5.75 1.84
C ASP A 280 -22.34 6.87 1.09
N GLY A 281 -21.67 6.53 -0.01
CA GLY A 281 -20.90 7.47 -0.80
C GLY A 281 -20.69 7.04 -2.24
N VAL A 282 -20.30 8.00 -3.08
CA VAL A 282 -19.89 7.74 -4.47
C VAL A 282 -18.50 8.29 -4.72
N GLN A 283 -17.74 7.61 -5.59
CA GLN A 283 -16.40 8.04 -5.97
C GLN A 283 -16.30 8.21 -7.48
N PHE A 284 -15.89 9.41 -7.93
CA PHE A 284 -15.73 9.75 -9.35
C PHE A 284 -14.25 9.80 -9.76
N ARG A 285 -13.97 9.35 -10.98
CA ARG A 285 -12.72 9.52 -11.69
C ARG A 285 -12.90 10.66 -12.70
N VAL A 286 -12.47 11.86 -12.35
CA VAL A 286 -12.85 13.09 -13.06
C VAL A 286 -11.96 13.49 -14.25
N ASN A 287 -10.98 12.65 -14.60
CA ASN A 287 -10.12 12.86 -15.77
C ASN A 287 -10.65 12.16 -17.04
N PHE A 288 -9.96 12.31 -18.18
CA PHE A 288 -10.40 11.76 -19.49
C PHE A 288 -10.67 10.24 -19.47
N GLU A 289 -10.06 9.51 -18.56
CA GLU A 289 -10.26 8.05 -18.40
C GLU A 289 -11.69 7.71 -17.94
N ALA A 290 -12.51 8.71 -17.62
CA ALA A 290 -13.95 8.54 -17.44
C ALA A 290 -14.70 8.27 -18.76
N GLY A 291 -14.03 8.33 -19.91
CA GLY A 291 -14.62 8.17 -21.23
C GLY A 291 -15.23 9.45 -21.80
N LEU A 292 -14.83 10.60 -21.29
CA LEU A 292 -15.26 11.93 -21.75
C LEU A 292 -14.19 12.54 -22.64
N GLY A 293 -14.60 13.44 -23.57
CA GLY A 293 -13.73 14.05 -24.54
C GLY A 293 -12.75 15.08 -24.01
N ASP A 294 -12.70 16.28 -24.55
CA ASP A 294 -11.74 17.31 -24.13
C ASP A 294 -11.97 17.72 -22.68
N GLN A 295 -10.91 17.68 -21.91
CA GLN A 295 -10.87 17.77 -20.45
C GLN A 295 -11.37 19.12 -19.92
N ARG A 296 -11.30 20.19 -20.69
CA ARG A 296 -11.72 21.54 -20.24
C ARG A 296 -13.25 21.73 -20.23
N SER A 297 -13.96 20.96 -21.03
CA SER A 297 -15.43 21.00 -21.11
C SER A 297 -16.12 20.16 -20.01
N ASN A 298 -15.40 19.23 -19.40
CA ASN A 298 -15.96 18.21 -18.54
C ASN A 298 -16.46 18.74 -17.17
N GLU A 299 -16.12 19.94 -16.78
CA GLU A 299 -16.60 20.49 -15.50
C GLU A 299 -18.13 20.64 -15.47
N ALA A 300 -18.75 21.00 -16.59
CA ALA A 300 -20.21 21.08 -16.70
C ALA A 300 -20.86 19.70 -16.53
N PHE A 301 -20.28 18.64 -17.11
CA PHE A 301 -20.71 17.26 -16.94
C PHE A 301 -20.67 16.85 -15.44
N TRP A 302 -19.54 17.07 -14.78
CA TRP A 302 -19.38 16.68 -13.38
C TRP A 302 -20.28 17.46 -12.42
N ARG A 303 -20.59 18.73 -12.73
CA ARG A 303 -21.57 19.50 -11.95
C ARG A 303 -22.95 18.87 -11.98
N GLN A 304 -23.41 18.32 -13.10
CA GLN A 304 -24.69 17.59 -13.16
C GLN A 304 -24.68 16.35 -12.22
N LEU A 305 -23.59 15.58 -12.18
CA LEU A 305 -23.48 14.44 -11.29
C LEU A 305 -23.37 14.87 -9.81
N ILE A 306 -22.69 15.98 -9.53
CA ILE A 306 -22.62 16.56 -8.17
C ILE A 306 -24.02 16.98 -7.72
N ASP A 307 -24.82 17.59 -8.60
CA ASP A 307 -26.22 17.94 -8.32
C ASP A 307 -27.06 16.70 -8.03
N ALA A 308 -26.91 15.62 -8.81
CA ALA A 308 -27.60 14.37 -8.56
C ALA A 308 -27.29 13.76 -7.18
N VAL A 309 -26.03 13.89 -6.72
CA VAL A 309 -25.65 13.48 -5.35
C VAL A 309 -26.34 14.37 -4.30
N ALA A 310 -26.34 15.68 -4.51
CA ALA A 310 -26.94 16.64 -3.57
C ALA A 310 -28.46 16.48 -3.46
N GLU A 311 -29.13 16.04 -4.54
CA GLU A 311 -30.60 16.02 -4.71
C GLU A 311 -31.20 14.62 -4.56
N CYS A 312 -30.42 13.58 -4.26
CA CYS A 312 -30.91 12.23 -4.13
C CYS A 312 -31.85 11.99 -2.92
N GLY A 313 -32.04 12.98 -2.05
CA GLY A 313 -32.99 12.97 -0.94
C GLY A 313 -32.43 12.53 0.42
N ARG A 314 -31.13 12.23 0.51
CA ARG A 314 -30.41 11.88 1.72
C ARG A 314 -28.95 12.30 1.65
N PRO A 315 -28.22 12.40 2.78
CA PRO A 315 -26.78 12.63 2.76
C PRO A 315 -26.05 11.46 2.08
N VAL A 316 -25.21 11.76 1.09
CA VAL A 316 -24.29 10.85 0.42
C VAL A 316 -22.94 11.52 0.33
N GLN A 317 -21.89 10.85 0.74
CA GLN A 317 -20.52 11.36 0.64
C GLN A 317 -20.05 11.37 -0.81
N LEU A 318 -19.19 12.34 -1.16
CA LEU A 318 -18.63 12.45 -2.51
C LEU A 318 -17.11 12.40 -2.45
N ASP A 319 -16.54 11.41 -3.12
CA ASP A 319 -15.11 11.33 -3.35
C ASP A 319 -14.79 11.78 -4.79
N LEU A 320 -14.01 12.85 -4.91
CA LEU A 320 -13.48 13.32 -6.20
C LEU A 320 -12.00 13.00 -6.27
N ARG A 321 -11.60 12.05 -7.14
CA ARG A 321 -10.19 11.67 -7.28
C ARG A 321 -9.36 12.85 -7.77
N ALA A 322 -8.18 13.05 -7.15
CA ALA A 322 -7.35 14.25 -7.35
C ALA A 322 -6.89 14.48 -8.79
N LYS A 323 -6.54 13.39 -9.54
CA LYS A 323 -6.09 13.51 -10.94
C LYS A 323 -7.16 14.16 -11.81
N GLY A 324 -6.85 15.32 -12.37
CA GLY A 324 -7.79 16.11 -13.20
C GLY A 324 -8.84 16.91 -12.42
N LEU A 325 -8.82 16.90 -11.09
CA LEU A 325 -9.76 17.66 -10.26
C LEU A 325 -9.44 19.15 -10.30
N THR A 326 -10.46 19.98 -10.55
CA THR A 326 -10.34 21.44 -10.57
C THR A 326 -10.80 22.05 -9.24
N ASP A 327 -10.31 23.26 -8.93
CA ASP A 327 -10.81 24.02 -7.76
C ASP A 327 -12.28 24.41 -7.93
N GLY A 328 -12.75 24.58 -9.18
CA GLY A 328 -14.14 24.84 -9.50
C GLY A 328 -15.06 23.68 -9.10
N MET A 329 -14.67 22.44 -9.36
CA MET A 329 -15.42 21.24 -8.93
C MET A 329 -15.47 21.12 -7.40
N ILE A 330 -14.33 21.35 -6.72
CA ILE A 330 -14.25 21.35 -5.26
C ILE A 330 -15.20 22.40 -4.67
N ALA A 331 -15.08 23.64 -5.12
CA ALA A 331 -15.89 24.75 -4.65
C ALA A 331 -17.38 24.50 -4.89
N TYR A 332 -17.75 23.92 -6.04
CA TYR A 332 -19.12 23.60 -6.39
C TYR A 332 -19.70 22.53 -5.44
N ALA A 333 -19.02 21.42 -5.22
CA ALA A 333 -19.47 20.35 -4.33
C ALA A 333 -19.64 20.86 -2.88
N LEU A 334 -18.69 21.66 -2.38
CA LEU A 334 -18.78 22.29 -1.05
C LEU A 334 -19.93 23.30 -0.94
N ALA A 335 -20.24 24.05 -2.01
CA ALA A 335 -21.37 24.97 -2.04
C ALA A 335 -22.73 24.26 -2.03
N ARG A 336 -22.80 23.01 -2.54
CA ARG A 336 -23.98 22.13 -2.46
C ARG A 336 -24.16 21.48 -1.08
N GLY A 337 -23.22 21.73 -0.13
CA GLY A 337 -23.29 21.18 1.24
C GLY A 337 -22.90 19.71 1.33
N ILE A 338 -22.23 19.14 0.32
CA ILE A 338 -21.85 17.72 0.31
C ILE A 338 -20.59 17.52 1.17
N GLU A 339 -20.58 16.49 2.02
CA GLU A 339 -19.36 16.00 2.65
C GLU A 339 -18.45 15.38 1.59
N MET A 340 -17.24 15.91 1.46
CA MET A 340 -16.35 15.56 0.35
C MET A 340 -14.99 15.09 0.84
N ALA A 341 -14.45 14.10 0.16
CA ALA A 341 -13.03 13.71 0.26
C ALA A 341 -12.35 13.69 -1.12
N VAL A 342 -11.03 13.81 -1.09
CA VAL A 342 -10.19 13.79 -2.28
C VAL A 342 -9.19 12.64 -2.16
N PRO A 343 -9.48 11.47 -2.76
CA PRO A 343 -8.51 10.40 -2.90
C PRO A 343 -7.38 10.80 -3.86
N THR A 344 -6.15 10.87 -3.32
CA THR A 344 -4.95 11.19 -4.11
C THR A 344 -4.29 9.92 -4.62
N LYS A 345 -3.44 10.05 -5.64
CA LYS A 345 -2.48 9.01 -5.97
C LYS A 345 -1.28 9.14 -5.03
N TYR A 346 -1.36 8.49 -3.87
CA TYR A 346 -0.25 8.48 -2.94
C TYR A 346 1.01 7.99 -3.67
N TRP A 347 1.99 8.86 -3.65
CA TRP A 347 3.15 8.82 -4.50
C TRP A 347 3.49 7.46 -5.13
N CYS A 348 3.70 7.36 -6.32
CA CYS A 348 3.66 6.20 -7.17
C CYS A 348 2.53 5.21 -6.82
N GLU A 349 1.59 5.11 -7.69
CA GLU A 349 0.54 4.10 -7.63
C GLU A 349 1.07 2.68 -7.51
N GLN A 350 2.35 2.48 -7.82
CA GLN A 350 3.07 1.25 -7.59
C GLN A 350 3.63 1.22 -6.17
N THR A 351 4.43 0.30 -5.86
CA THR A 351 4.94 -0.05 -4.55
C THR A 351 5.97 0.95 -3.96
N GLY A 352 5.73 2.25 -4.02
CA GLY A 352 6.68 3.25 -3.49
C GLY A 352 6.91 3.17 -1.98
N LEU A 353 7.94 3.90 -1.51
CA LEU A 353 8.23 4.00 -0.08
C LEU A 353 7.18 4.87 0.64
N PRO A 354 6.90 4.64 1.94
CA PRO A 354 5.79 5.24 2.65
C PRO A 354 6.08 6.66 3.17
N TYR A 355 6.24 7.63 2.27
CA TYR A 355 6.39 9.06 2.60
C TYR A 355 5.96 9.92 1.40
N HIS A 356 5.74 11.22 1.60
CA HIS A 356 5.48 12.16 0.49
C HIS A 356 6.78 12.56 -0.18
N LEU A 357 6.83 12.49 -1.51
CA LEU A 357 8.03 12.76 -2.30
C LEU A 357 8.75 14.05 -1.88
N THR A 358 10.06 13.97 -1.74
CA THR A 358 10.89 15.13 -1.47
C THR A 358 11.16 15.96 -2.73
N GLN A 359 11.15 15.32 -3.88
CA GLN A 359 11.24 15.99 -5.18
C GLN A 359 10.49 15.17 -6.23
N MET A 360 9.69 15.83 -7.03
CA MET A 360 9.08 15.22 -8.21
C MET A 360 10.06 15.19 -9.37
N ARG A 361 9.94 14.19 -10.22
CA ARG A 361 10.66 14.12 -11.50
C ARG A 361 10.20 15.26 -12.41
N SER A 362 11.10 15.76 -13.25
CA SER A 362 10.79 16.81 -14.22
C SER A 362 9.61 16.45 -15.13
N GLU A 363 9.56 15.20 -15.59
CA GLU A 363 8.48 14.65 -16.42
C GLU A 363 7.08 14.79 -15.77
N GLU A 364 6.98 14.70 -14.44
CA GLU A 364 5.73 14.87 -13.71
C GLU A 364 5.29 16.32 -13.57
N LEU A 365 6.20 17.25 -13.76
CA LEU A 365 5.96 18.70 -13.73
C LEU A 365 5.68 19.28 -15.12
N GLU A 366 5.95 18.50 -16.18
CA GLU A 366 5.57 18.88 -17.53
C GLU A 366 4.05 18.75 -17.72
N HIS A 367 3.49 19.71 -18.44
CA HIS A 367 2.06 19.66 -18.83
C HIS A 367 1.05 19.63 -17.66
N LEU A 368 1.34 20.29 -16.54
CA LEU A 368 0.41 20.40 -15.39
C LEU A 368 -0.92 21.09 -15.74
N ASP A 369 -0.98 21.82 -16.85
CA ASP A 369 -2.20 22.38 -17.44
C ASP A 369 -3.11 21.32 -18.07
N ASN A 370 -2.57 20.14 -18.35
CA ASN A 370 -3.33 19.00 -18.83
C ASN A 370 -3.97 18.27 -17.64
N LEU A 371 -5.30 18.20 -17.62
CA LEU A 371 -6.05 17.54 -16.52
C LEU A 371 -5.65 16.08 -16.28
N ASN A 372 -5.03 15.43 -17.26
CA ASN A 372 -4.53 14.08 -17.12
C ASN A 372 -3.22 13.99 -16.36
N HIS A 373 -2.49 15.09 -16.25
CA HIS A 373 -1.23 15.21 -15.51
C HIS A 373 -1.41 16.00 -14.21
N SER A 374 -2.34 16.98 -14.19
CA SER A 374 -2.58 17.79 -13.01
C SER A 374 -2.99 16.94 -11.81
N ARG A 375 -2.44 17.25 -10.64
CA ARG A 375 -2.72 16.59 -9.36
C ARG A 375 -2.60 15.05 -9.39
N ARG A 376 -1.85 14.51 -10.35
CA ARG A 376 -1.61 13.08 -10.41
C ARG A 376 -0.72 12.62 -9.27
N TYR A 377 0.53 13.05 -9.23
CA TYR A 377 1.46 12.90 -8.10
C TYR A 377 1.79 14.25 -7.46
N SER A 378 1.44 15.33 -8.12
CA SER A 378 1.57 16.73 -7.73
C SER A 378 0.39 17.23 -6.88
N TYR A 379 -0.26 16.35 -6.14
CA TYR A 379 -1.50 16.61 -5.40
C TYR A 379 -1.34 17.49 -4.17
N ALA A 380 -0.12 17.81 -3.77
CA ALA A 380 0.10 18.43 -2.46
C ALA A 380 -0.38 19.89 -2.34
N ASP A 381 -0.74 20.54 -3.45
CA ASP A 381 -1.48 21.81 -3.43
C ASP A 381 -2.84 21.68 -2.70
N LEU A 382 -3.44 20.49 -2.73
CA LEU A 382 -4.66 20.14 -1.98
C LEU A 382 -4.46 20.10 -0.46
N LEU A 383 -3.22 20.14 0.03
CA LEU A 383 -2.90 20.13 1.46
C LEU A 383 -2.88 21.54 2.09
N ARG A 384 -3.08 22.59 1.29
CA ARG A 384 -3.16 23.98 1.74
C ARG A 384 -4.25 24.15 2.80
N LYS A 385 -3.93 24.91 3.84
CA LYS A 385 -4.85 25.28 4.92
C LYS A 385 -5.47 26.69 4.72
N PRO A 386 -6.70 26.97 5.22
CA PRO A 386 -7.67 26.02 5.74
C PRO A 386 -8.37 25.26 4.62
N ARG A 387 -8.76 23.99 4.87
CA ARG A 387 -9.55 23.21 3.93
C ARG A 387 -10.81 22.61 4.58
N ARG A 388 -11.86 22.40 3.79
CA ARG A 388 -13.16 21.85 4.22
C ARG A 388 -13.48 20.50 3.62
N TYR A 389 -12.47 19.79 3.11
CA TYR A 389 -12.59 18.44 2.55
C TYR A 389 -11.51 17.54 3.17
N GLY A 390 -11.79 16.26 3.23
CA GLY A 390 -10.81 15.25 3.63
C GLY A 390 -9.84 14.93 2.49
N VAL A 391 -8.58 14.64 2.81
CA VAL A 391 -7.62 14.08 1.85
C VAL A 391 -7.37 12.63 2.20
N LEU A 392 -7.53 11.72 1.23
CA LEU A 392 -7.27 10.30 1.37
C LEU A 392 -6.05 9.92 0.53
N TYR A 393 -5.15 9.15 1.12
CA TYR A 393 -3.95 8.67 0.42
C TYR A 393 -4.19 7.28 -0.12
N ARG A 394 -4.17 7.16 -1.45
CA ARG A 394 -4.47 5.91 -2.12
C ARG A 394 -3.21 5.18 -2.53
N LEU A 395 -3.05 3.95 -2.02
CA LEU A 395 -2.01 3.04 -2.40
C LEU A 395 -2.59 1.94 -3.30
N TRP A 396 -2.16 1.93 -4.56
CA TRP A 396 -2.76 1.09 -5.59
C TRP A 396 -2.08 -0.27 -5.72
N THR A 397 -0.90 -0.29 -6.30
CA THR A 397 -0.34 -1.53 -6.86
C THR A 397 0.29 -2.48 -5.87
N LEU A 398 0.59 -2.04 -4.65
CA LEU A 398 1.09 -2.95 -3.62
C LEU A 398 0.11 -4.10 -3.30
N GLY A 399 -1.18 -3.92 -3.59
CA GLY A 399 -2.19 -4.96 -3.51
C GLY A 399 -2.63 -5.45 -4.89
N SER A 400 -3.15 -4.55 -5.72
CA SER A 400 -3.93 -4.89 -6.92
C SER A 400 -3.17 -5.65 -8.00
N THR A 401 -1.86 -5.44 -8.15
CA THR A 401 -1.04 -6.02 -9.21
C THR A 401 0.18 -6.78 -8.73
N THR A 402 0.38 -6.97 -7.45
CA THR A 402 1.46 -7.82 -6.91
C THR A 402 1.00 -9.28 -6.83
N LEU A 403 1.88 -10.18 -7.22
CA LEU A 403 1.66 -11.64 -7.18
C LEU A 403 2.22 -12.27 -5.90
N LEU A 404 3.42 -11.84 -5.52
CA LEU A 404 4.15 -12.41 -4.39
C LEU A 404 3.58 -11.87 -3.07
N LEU A 405 3.67 -12.67 -2.01
CA LEU A 405 3.22 -12.27 -0.69
C LEU A 405 3.90 -10.99 -0.23
N TRP A 406 3.11 -10.16 0.44
CA TRP A 406 3.59 -8.93 1.07
C TRP A 406 3.10 -8.82 2.51
N GLY A 407 3.98 -8.31 3.41
CA GLY A 407 3.62 -8.08 4.81
C GLY A 407 4.80 -7.50 5.61
N ASP A 408 4.93 -6.17 5.63
CA ASP A 408 5.91 -5.45 6.42
C ASP A 408 5.22 -4.51 7.43
N PRO A 409 5.22 -4.85 8.76
CA PRO A 409 4.62 -3.99 9.79
C PRO A 409 5.26 -2.60 9.86
N ASP A 410 6.58 -2.49 9.64
CA ASP A 410 7.30 -1.23 9.67
C ASP A 410 6.87 -0.31 8.52
N TYR A 411 6.69 -0.87 7.33
CA TYR A 411 6.14 -0.12 6.19
C TYR A 411 4.76 0.46 6.51
N VAL A 412 3.84 -0.36 7.03
CA VAL A 412 2.47 0.11 7.30
C VAL A 412 2.44 1.16 8.40
N ARG A 413 3.28 1.03 9.44
CA ARG A 413 3.40 2.05 10.48
C ARG A 413 3.84 3.40 9.90
N ARG A 414 4.85 3.38 9.02
CA ARG A 414 5.34 4.57 8.30
C ARG A 414 4.30 5.15 7.34
N PHE A 415 3.57 4.27 6.64
CA PHE A 415 2.47 4.67 5.77
C PHE A 415 1.36 5.37 6.57
N SER A 416 0.94 4.79 7.70
CA SER A 416 -0.03 5.40 8.61
C SER A 416 0.45 6.78 9.11
N ALA A 417 1.74 6.89 9.47
CA ALA A 417 2.33 8.16 9.87
C ALA A 417 2.32 9.20 8.73
N SER A 418 2.61 8.80 7.50
CA SER A 418 2.57 9.71 6.35
C SER A 418 1.16 10.22 6.05
N CYS A 419 0.14 9.39 6.24
CA CYS A 419 -1.26 9.81 6.08
C CYS A 419 -1.66 10.89 7.09
N ARG A 420 -1.14 10.81 8.32
CA ARG A 420 -1.42 11.78 9.40
C ARG A 420 -0.57 13.05 9.32
N ALA A 421 0.61 12.96 8.74
CA ALA A 421 1.65 13.99 8.82
C ALA A 421 1.18 15.37 8.34
N VAL A 422 0.28 15.42 7.37
CA VAL A 422 -0.26 16.64 6.78
C VAL A 422 -1.80 16.69 6.95
N ASP A 423 -2.28 16.19 8.06
CA ASP A 423 -3.69 16.20 8.46
C ASP A 423 -4.61 15.51 7.43
N GLY A 424 -4.18 14.33 6.94
CA GLY A 424 -4.99 13.47 6.08
C GLY A 424 -6.14 12.81 6.85
N ALA A 425 -7.25 12.57 6.16
CA ALA A 425 -8.40 11.88 6.74
C ALA A 425 -8.17 10.35 6.88
N GLY A 426 -7.19 9.81 6.16
CA GLY A 426 -6.88 8.40 6.15
C GLY A 426 -6.42 7.92 4.77
N PHE A 427 -6.74 6.69 4.44
CA PHE A 427 -6.22 6.03 3.25
C PHE A 427 -7.22 5.08 2.59
N GLU A 428 -6.92 4.74 1.33
CA GLU A 428 -7.50 3.63 0.58
C GLU A 428 -6.38 2.73 0.05
N VAL A 429 -6.52 1.41 0.19
CA VAL A 429 -5.60 0.44 -0.39
C VAL A 429 -6.37 -0.52 -1.30
N ALA A 430 -5.78 -0.85 -2.45
CA ALA A 430 -6.40 -1.77 -3.38
C ALA A 430 -6.28 -3.22 -2.90
N ALA A 431 -7.37 -3.99 -3.02
CA ALA A 431 -7.38 -5.39 -2.64
C ALA A 431 -6.38 -6.21 -3.46
N PRO A 432 -5.67 -7.16 -2.84
CA PRO A 432 -4.76 -8.05 -3.56
C PRO A 432 -5.44 -8.72 -4.75
N LEU A 433 -4.73 -8.75 -5.87
CA LEU A 433 -5.17 -9.36 -7.13
C LEU A 433 -6.42 -8.76 -7.79
N SER A 434 -6.91 -7.61 -7.33
CA SER A 434 -8.14 -7.04 -7.90
C SER A 434 -8.01 -6.60 -9.36
N LEU A 435 -6.81 -6.55 -9.92
CA LEU A 435 -6.57 -6.33 -11.37
C LEU A 435 -6.06 -7.57 -12.12
N LYS A 436 -6.16 -8.76 -11.53
CA LYS A 436 -5.73 -10.00 -12.16
C LYS A 436 -6.60 -10.33 -13.37
N GLY A 437 -6.02 -10.24 -14.56
CA GLY A 437 -6.63 -10.69 -15.82
C GLY A 437 -7.92 -9.98 -16.23
N GLY A 438 -8.29 -8.89 -15.56
CA GLY A 438 -9.64 -8.32 -15.61
C GLY A 438 -10.05 -7.64 -16.90
N HIS A 439 -9.13 -7.33 -17.81
CA HIS A 439 -9.50 -6.41 -18.86
C HIS A 439 -9.82 -6.98 -20.22
N ALA A 440 -9.33 -8.08 -20.62
CA ALA A 440 -9.09 -8.07 -22.03
C ALA A 440 -9.53 -9.28 -22.81
N GLY A 441 -10.43 -10.06 -22.29
CA GLY A 441 -10.90 -11.20 -23.09
C GLY A 441 -9.76 -12.13 -23.53
N LEU A 442 -8.64 -12.16 -22.81
CA LEU A 442 -7.58 -13.12 -23.05
C LEU A 442 -7.98 -14.51 -22.58
N GLN A 443 -8.93 -14.57 -21.67
CA GLN A 443 -9.51 -15.83 -21.19
C GLN A 443 -11.01 -15.70 -20.97
N ASP A 444 -11.71 -16.73 -21.38
CA ASP A 444 -13.12 -16.93 -21.11
C ASP A 444 -13.35 -17.66 -19.77
N GLU A 445 -12.27 -18.21 -19.16
CA GLU A 445 -12.34 -19.01 -17.93
C GLU A 445 -11.37 -18.48 -16.86
N PRO A 446 -11.75 -18.60 -15.55
CA PRO A 446 -10.88 -18.25 -14.46
C PRO A 446 -9.60 -19.12 -14.43
N TRP A 447 -8.46 -18.51 -14.21
CA TRP A 447 -7.19 -19.20 -14.06
C TRP A 447 -6.60 -19.00 -12.66
N PRO A 448 -6.03 -20.04 -12.04
CA PRO A 448 -5.44 -19.93 -10.73
C PRO A 448 -4.04 -19.31 -10.80
N ILE A 449 -3.69 -18.44 -9.84
CA ILE A 449 -2.34 -17.88 -9.72
C ILE A 449 -1.32 -18.98 -9.48
N LEU A 450 -1.57 -19.89 -8.53
CA LEU A 450 -0.69 -21.01 -8.23
C LEU A 450 -1.09 -22.22 -9.10
N ARG A 451 -0.13 -22.71 -9.88
CA ARG A 451 -0.30 -23.85 -10.79
C ARG A 451 -0.61 -25.12 -10.02
N ASP A 452 0.19 -25.42 -8.99
CA ASP A 452 0.04 -26.63 -8.18
C ASP A 452 -1.13 -26.47 -7.19
N PRO A 453 -2.21 -27.29 -7.30
CA PRO A 453 -3.31 -27.26 -6.33
C PRO A 453 -2.84 -27.49 -4.88
N ALA A 454 -1.74 -28.22 -4.66
CA ALA A 454 -1.20 -28.46 -3.33
C ALA A 454 -0.57 -27.22 -2.66
N LEU A 455 -0.40 -26.13 -3.41
CA LEU A 455 0.06 -24.83 -2.88
C LEU A 455 -1.12 -23.87 -2.60
N ARG A 456 -2.31 -24.18 -3.11
CA ARG A 456 -3.50 -23.33 -2.94
C ARG A 456 -4.07 -23.50 -1.54
N MET A 457 -4.62 -22.44 -1.02
CA MET A 457 -5.30 -22.41 0.27
C MET A 457 -6.64 -21.71 0.14
N GLY A 458 -7.61 -22.14 0.94
CA GLY A 458 -8.93 -21.53 0.98
C GLY A 458 -9.77 -21.74 -0.29
N ALA A 459 -10.93 -21.11 -0.31
CA ALA A 459 -11.84 -21.10 -1.45
C ALA A 459 -11.51 -19.97 -2.44
N TRP A 460 -10.87 -18.89 -1.96
CA TRP A 460 -10.59 -17.68 -2.71
C TRP A 460 -9.09 -17.37 -2.72
N GLU A 461 -8.57 -16.95 -3.87
CA GLU A 461 -7.12 -16.71 -4.03
C GLU A 461 -6.60 -15.58 -3.15
N ASP A 462 -7.43 -14.59 -2.83
CA ASP A 462 -7.07 -13.48 -1.95
C ASP A 462 -6.88 -13.90 -0.49
N GLU A 463 -7.31 -15.11 -0.10
CA GLU A 463 -7.10 -15.64 1.26
C GLU A 463 -5.62 -15.74 1.63
N ARG A 464 -4.75 -16.06 0.67
CA ARG A 464 -3.31 -16.15 0.92
C ARG A 464 -2.67 -14.81 1.33
N TYR A 465 -3.29 -13.68 0.97
CA TYR A 465 -2.77 -12.34 1.26
C TYR A 465 -3.24 -11.80 2.63
N TRP A 466 -3.66 -12.67 3.54
CA TRP A 466 -4.09 -12.27 4.88
C TRP A 466 -3.10 -11.35 5.63
N PRO A 467 -1.73 -11.44 5.44
CA PRO A 467 -0.82 -10.50 6.11
C PRO A 467 -1.02 -9.06 5.64
N PHE A 468 -1.30 -8.85 4.35
CA PHE A 468 -1.61 -7.53 3.81
C PHE A 468 -2.84 -6.91 4.49
N TYR A 469 -3.97 -7.64 4.53
CA TYR A 469 -5.20 -7.15 5.16
C TYR A 469 -4.99 -6.89 6.65
N LEU A 470 -4.39 -7.81 7.36
CA LEU A 470 -4.17 -7.71 8.80
C LEU A 470 -3.31 -6.49 9.15
N LEU A 471 -2.19 -6.31 8.48
CA LEU A 471 -1.24 -5.24 8.81
C LEU A 471 -1.80 -3.87 8.41
N PHE A 472 -2.30 -3.69 7.18
CA PHE A 472 -2.87 -2.41 6.76
C PHE A 472 -4.08 -2.02 7.62
N GLY A 473 -4.94 -2.96 7.96
CA GLY A 473 -6.09 -2.70 8.78
C GLY A 473 -5.72 -2.39 10.24
N ARG A 474 -4.93 -3.25 10.90
CA ARG A 474 -4.64 -3.12 12.34
C ARG A 474 -3.66 -2.00 12.66
N ILE A 475 -2.54 -1.91 11.94
CA ILE A 475 -1.54 -0.84 12.14
C ILE A 475 -2.04 0.47 11.52
N GLY A 476 -2.81 0.42 10.44
CA GLY A 476 -3.50 1.60 9.92
C GLY A 476 -4.58 2.15 10.86
N TYR A 477 -5.17 1.29 11.70
CA TYR A 477 -6.05 1.70 12.80
C TYR A 477 -5.25 2.37 13.93
N ALA A 478 -4.25 1.67 14.48
CA ALA A 478 -3.41 2.17 15.55
C ALA A 478 -1.95 1.76 15.30
N ALA A 479 -1.08 2.74 15.07
CA ALA A 479 0.32 2.51 14.71
C ALA A 479 1.12 1.80 15.82
N ASP A 480 0.66 1.90 17.07
CA ASP A 480 1.22 1.23 18.24
C ASP A 480 0.65 -0.17 18.46
N THR A 481 -0.10 -0.72 17.49
CA THR A 481 -0.60 -2.10 17.55
C THR A 481 0.54 -3.07 17.93
N PRO A 482 0.38 -3.84 19.02
CA PRO A 482 1.48 -4.66 19.51
C PRO A 482 1.77 -5.85 18.59
N PRO A 483 3.05 -6.26 18.42
CA PRO A 483 3.46 -7.34 17.53
C PRO A 483 2.72 -8.66 17.76
N GLN A 484 2.26 -8.91 18.97
CA GLN A 484 1.51 -10.12 19.32
C GLN A 484 0.25 -10.33 18.48
N VAL A 485 -0.31 -9.26 17.91
CA VAL A 485 -1.50 -9.33 17.04
C VAL A 485 -1.21 -10.11 15.77
N TRP A 486 -0.16 -9.75 15.02
CA TRP A 486 0.19 -10.49 13.80
C TRP A 486 1.01 -11.74 14.10
N GLU A 487 1.82 -11.78 15.14
CA GLU A 487 2.53 -13.01 15.54
C GLU A 487 1.56 -14.14 15.89
N ARG A 488 0.42 -13.83 16.51
CA ARG A 488 -0.67 -14.78 16.76
C ARG A 488 -1.21 -15.35 15.44
N ALA A 489 -1.49 -14.48 14.47
CA ALA A 489 -1.95 -14.89 13.16
C ALA A 489 -0.92 -15.80 12.44
N PHE A 490 0.35 -15.42 12.45
CA PHE A 490 1.41 -16.26 11.90
C PHE A 490 1.45 -17.66 12.54
N ARG A 491 1.29 -17.78 13.86
CA ARG A 491 1.21 -19.08 14.57
C ARG A 491 -0.03 -19.89 14.19
N THR A 492 -1.11 -19.21 13.79
CA THR A 492 -2.34 -19.90 13.34
C THR A 492 -2.19 -20.48 11.94
N HIS A 493 -1.51 -19.74 11.06
CA HIS A 493 -1.38 -20.07 9.64
C HIS A 493 -0.20 -20.99 9.31
N TYR A 494 0.89 -20.91 10.04
CA TYR A 494 2.12 -21.66 9.73
C TYR A 494 2.47 -22.72 10.77
N PRO A 495 3.24 -23.77 10.39
CA PRO A 495 3.69 -24.79 11.32
C PRO A 495 4.46 -24.20 12.50
N GLU A 496 4.37 -24.86 13.63
CA GLU A 496 5.10 -24.48 14.86
C GLU A 496 6.61 -24.39 14.58
N GLY A 497 7.24 -23.35 15.12
CA GLY A 497 8.66 -23.06 14.89
C GLY A 497 8.98 -22.35 13.56
N ALA A 498 8.11 -22.44 12.54
CA ALA A 498 8.27 -21.73 11.26
C ALA A 498 7.67 -20.32 11.29
N ALA A 499 6.62 -20.10 12.08
CA ALA A 499 5.84 -18.85 12.09
C ALA A 499 6.70 -17.59 12.35
N ALA A 500 7.49 -17.57 13.42
CA ALA A 500 8.30 -16.40 13.77
C ALA A 500 9.45 -16.13 12.76
N PRO A 501 10.20 -17.14 12.25
CA PRO A 501 11.12 -16.93 11.14
C PRO A 501 10.43 -16.36 9.90
N LEU A 502 9.27 -16.92 9.49
CA LEU A 502 8.55 -16.44 8.31
C LEU A 502 8.06 -15.00 8.46
N ALA A 503 7.53 -14.62 9.62
CA ALA A 503 7.12 -13.24 9.87
C ALA A 503 8.28 -12.25 9.66
N ARG A 504 9.47 -12.56 10.19
CA ARG A 504 10.66 -11.74 9.99
C ARG A 504 11.17 -11.77 8.55
N GLY A 505 11.09 -12.93 7.91
CA GLY A 505 11.49 -13.09 6.50
C GLY A 505 10.60 -12.32 5.57
N LEU A 506 9.28 -12.38 5.77
CA LEU A 506 8.29 -11.65 4.97
C LEU A 506 8.47 -10.13 5.15
N ALA A 507 8.65 -9.64 6.38
CA ALA A 507 8.89 -8.24 6.63
C ALA A 507 10.17 -7.72 5.93
N ALA A 508 11.24 -8.53 5.88
CA ALA A 508 12.46 -8.17 5.16
C ALA A 508 12.25 -8.20 3.63
N ALA A 509 11.64 -9.26 3.10
CA ALA A 509 11.38 -9.43 1.68
C ALA A 509 10.42 -8.36 1.14
N SER A 510 9.45 -7.94 1.92
CA SER A 510 8.45 -6.92 1.55
C SER A 510 9.03 -5.51 1.38
N LYS A 511 10.27 -5.25 1.83
CA LYS A 511 10.97 -3.97 1.60
C LYS A 511 11.60 -3.88 0.20
N ILE A 512 11.74 -5.00 -0.51
CA ILE A 512 12.47 -5.10 -1.77
C ILE A 512 11.78 -4.32 -2.89
N LEU A 513 10.52 -4.64 -3.19
CA LEU A 513 9.78 -3.97 -4.26
C LEU A 513 9.63 -2.45 -4.02
N PRO A 514 9.23 -1.98 -2.82
CA PRO A 514 9.16 -0.54 -2.55
C PRO A 514 10.50 0.20 -2.73
N LEU A 515 11.62 -0.45 -2.38
CA LEU A 515 12.94 0.14 -2.58
C LEU A 515 13.32 0.20 -4.06
N ILE A 516 13.07 -0.87 -4.83
CA ILE A 516 13.32 -0.91 -6.27
C ILE A 516 12.53 0.19 -6.97
N THR A 517 11.24 0.29 -6.71
CA THR A 517 10.37 1.29 -7.37
C THR A 517 10.69 2.73 -6.97
N ALA A 518 11.20 2.95 -5.76
CA ALA A 518 11.66 4.28 -5.33
C ALA A 518 12.96 4.69 -6.02
N PHE A 519 13.91 3.76 -6.13
CA PHE A 519 15.23 4.02 -6.64
C PHE A 519 15.31 3.96 -8.18
N HIS A 520 14.60 2.99 -8.80
CA HIS A 520 14.74 2.68 -10.21
C HIS A 520 13.37 2.50 -10.87
N MET A 521 12.80 3.59 -11.36
CA MET A 521 11.53 3.56 -12.05
C MET A 521 11.72 4.01 -13.49
N PRO A 522 11.82 3.07 -14.46
CA PRO A 522 12.14 3.36 -15.86
C PRO A 522 11.09 4.22 -16.54
N MET A 523 9.97 4.38 -15.88
CA MET A 523 8.85 5.12 -16.41
C MET A 523 8.10 5.86 -15.36
N HIS A 524 7.12 6.57 -15.88
CA HIS A 524 6.03 7.07 -15.12
C HIS A 524 5.53 6.00 -14.13
N PRO A 525 5.53 6.27 -12.82
CA PRO A 525 5.22 5.24 -11.83
C PRO A 525 3.89 4.53 -12.02
N MET A 526 2.93 5.18 -12.68
CA MET A 526 1.59 4.63 -12.93
C MET A 526 1.56 3.43 -13.86
N LEU A 527 2.61 3.21 -14.63
CA LEU A 527 2.51 2.31 -15.77
C LEU A 527 3.29 1.01 -15.63
N VAL A 528 3.88 0.76 -14.45
CA VAL A 528 4.52 -0.51 -14.12
C VAL A 528 3.56 -1.38 -13.34
N TYR A 529 2.72 -2.11 -14.06
CA TYR A 529 1.90 -3.16 -13.46
C TYR A 529 2.72 -4.43 -13.27
N TRP A 530 2.43 -5.18 -12.21
CA TRP A 530 3.12 -6.42 -11.86
C TRP A 530 4.63 -6.21 -11.69
N PRO A 531 5.03 -5.37 -10.72
CA PRO A 531 6.41 -4.89 -10.58
C PRO A 531 7.44 -6.01 -10.42
N GLU A 532 7.09 -7.14 -9.86
CA GLU A 532 7.97 -8.31 -9.75
C GLU A 532 8.32 -8.95 -11.09
N LEU A 533 7.52 -8.69 -12.15
CA LEU A 533 7.79 -9.14 -13.52
C LEU A 533 8.40 -8.02 -14.37
N SER A 534 7.97 -6.78 -14.18
CA SER A 534 8.20 -5.69 -15.13
C SER A 534 9.26 -4.68 -14.68
N THR A 535 9.71 -4.69 -13.41
CA THR A 535 10.73 -3.76 -12.94
C THR A 535 12.11 -4.00 -13.56
N GLY A 536 12.82 -2.92 -13.80
CA GLY A 536 14.12 -2.92 -14.46
C GLY A 536 14.00 -2.92 -15.99
N GLY A 537 15.07 -2.65 -16.66
CA GLY A 537 15.22 -2.68 -18.11
C GLY A 537 16.53 -3.32 -18.51
N ALA A 538 16.83 -3.34 -19.80
CA ALA A 538 18.14 -3.76 -20.30
C ALA A 538 19.23 -2.74 -19.97
N LEU A 539 20.48 -3.16 -19.90
CA LEU A 539 21.63 -2.27 -19.79
C LEU A 539 21.79 -1.37 -21.03
N PHE A 540 21.39 -1.91 -22.17
CA PHE A 540 21.38 -1.21 -23.45
C PHE A 540 19.93 -1.04 -23.91
N ALA A 541 19.54 0.19 -24.26
CA ALA A 541 18.14 0.52 -24.55
C ALA A 541 17.58 -0.30 -25.71
N GLU A 542 18.38 -0.62 -26.72
CA GLU A 542 18.04 -1.44 -27.89
C GLU A 542 17.62 -2.87 -27.53
N HIS A 543 18.02 -3.39 -26.40
CA HIS A 543 17.67 -4.74 -25.93
C HIS A 543 16.36 -4.77 -25.18
N ASN A 544 15.77 -3.64 -24.88
CA ASN A 544 14.47 -3.58 -24.21
C ASN A 544 13.37 -4.17 -25.08
N HIS A 545 13.07 -5.45 -25.05
CA HIS A 545 12.05 -6.10 -25.88
C HIS A 545 10.67 -6.11 -25.28
N ASN A 546 10.56 -6.22 -24.00
CA ASN A 546 9.26 -6.37 -23.39
C ASN A 546 8.65 -5.07 -22.93
N ARG A 547 7.92 -4.51 -23.83
CA ARG A 547 7.44 -3.15 -23.70
C ARG A 547 6.01 -3.06 -23.44
N GLY A 548 5.44 -4.21 -23.31
CA GLY A 548 4.04 -4.35 -23.38
C GLY A 548 3.29 -4.01 -22.11
N TYR A 549 3.96 -3.76 -21.02
CA TYR A 549 3.26 -3.35 -19.80
C TYR A 549 2.85 -1.90 -19.83
N ASN A 550 3.15 -1.24 -20.96
CA ASN A 550 3.23 0.17 -20.86
C ASN A 550 3.10 0.82 -22.21
N HIS A 551 2.21 1.77 -22.29
CA HIS A 551 1.92 2.54 -23.45
C HIS A 551 3.00 3.53 -23.78
N THR A 552 4.03 3.62 -23.00
CA THR A 552 4.91 4.73 -23.12
C THR A 552 6.05 4.38 -24.05
N ARG A 553 6.22 5.27 -24.99
CA ARG A 553 7.30 5.29 -25.93
C ARG A 553 8.69 5.27 -25.27
N HIS A 554 8.76 5.70 -24.01
CA HIS A 554 10.01 5.94 -23.28
C HIS A 554 10.64 4.70 -22.68
N TYR A 555 9.91 3.64 -22.44
CA TYR A 555 10.48 2.42 -21.82
C TYR A 555 11.51 1.74 -22.72
N GLY A 556 11.31 1.74 -24.03
CA GLY A 556 12.25 1.20 -25.00
C GLY A 556 13.51 2.05 -25.20
N ASP A 557 13.42 3.34 -24.91
CA ASP A 557 14.46 4.32 -25.23
C ASP A 557 15.41 4.59 -24.07
N VAL A 558 15.15 4.04 -22.87
CA VAL A 558 15.92 4.30 -21.66
C VAL A 558 16.66 3.05 -21.19
N SER A 559 17.99 3.14 -21.12
CA SER A 559 18.82 2.08 -20.53
C SER A 559 18.70 2.07 -19.02
N TYR A 560 19.03 0.93 -18.38
CA TYR A 560 18.98 0.78 -16.93
C TYR A 560 19.75 1.90 -16.19
N GLY A 561 20.93 2.27 -16.66
CA GLY A 561 21.77 3.32 -16.03
C GLY A 561 21.16 4.72 -16.12
N LYS A 562 20.42 5.03 -17.20
CA LYS A 562 19.78 6.34 -17.41
C LYS A 562 18.45 6.50 -16.68
N THR A 563 17.93 5.41 -16.13
CA THR A 563 16.65 5.44 -15.40
C THR A 563 16.74 6.33 -14.17
N GLU A 564 15.86 7.30 -14.06
CA GLU A 564 15.78 8.19 -12.91
C GLU A 564 15.07 7.55 -11.73
N PRO A 565 15.44 7.89 -10.48
CA PRO A 565 14.66 7.55 -9.30
C PRO A 565 13.28 8.20 -9.34
N SER A 566 12.32 7.60 -8.66
CA SER A 566 11.00 8.23 -8.44
C SER A 566 11.09 9.48 -7.57
N ASP A 567 12.03 9.50 -6.62
CA ASP A 567 12.37 10.66 -5.80
C ASP A 567 13.83 11.07 -6.01
N PRO A 568 14.13 11.93 -7.01
CA PRO A 568 15.48 12.40 -7.27
C PRO A 568 16.04 13.36 -6.19
N GLY A 569 15.22 13.76 -5.22
CA GLY A 569 15.64 14.53 -4.04
C GLY A 569 16.37 13.68 -3.00
N LEU A 570 16.00 12.40 -2.85
CA LEU A 570 16.62 11.48 -1.89
C LEU A 570 17.57 10.47 -2.53
N PHE A 571 17.36 10.08 -3.79
CA PHE A 571 18.14 9.05 -4.46
C PHE A 571 18.93 9.60 -5.64
N TYR A 572 20.13 9.10 -5.83
CA TYR A 572 20.90 9.30 -7.04
C TYR A 572 20.45 8.35 -8.16
N GLY A 573 20.29 8.87 -9.38
CA GLY A 573 20.32 8.04 -10.59
C GLY A 573 21.73 7.50 -10.86
N ILE A 574 21.83 6.34 -11.50
CA ILE A 574 23.10 5.61 -11.66
C ILE A 574 24.11 6.40 -12.51
N ASP A 575 23.70 6.82 -13.71
CA ASP A 575 24.60 7.58 -14.62
C ASP A 575 24.96 8.95 -14.03
N ALA A 576 24.01 9.60 -13.32
CA ALA A 576 24.29 10.86 -12.64
C ALA A 576 25.33 10.69 -11.52
N TYR A 577 25.18 9.62 -10.71
CA TYR A 577 26.14 9.29 -9.66
C TYR A 577 27.52 8.97 -10.23
N ALA A 578 27.63 8.17 -11.31
CA ALA A 578 28.91 7.84 -11.96
C ALA A 578 29.64 9.10 -12.45
N ARG A 579 28.91 10.00 -13.08
CA ARG A 579 29.46 11.29 -13.56
C ARG A 579 29.96 12.16 -12.40
N ASP A 580 29.16 12.32 -11.35
CA ASP A 580 29.48 13.17 -10.21
C ASP A 580 30.58 12.54 -9.34
N TRP A 581 30.62 11.21 -9.25
CA TRP A 581 31.72 10.45 -8.66
C TRP A 581 33.05 10.75 -9.39
N TRP A 582 33.02 10.65 -10.71
CA TRP A 582 34.19 10.88 -11.54
C TRP A 582 34.74 12.32 -11.40
N ARG A 583 33.87 13.26 -11.19
CA ARG A 583 34.18 14.69 -11.00
C ARG A 583 34.52 15.07 -9.55
N GLY A 584 34.35 14.17 -8.61
CA GLY A 584 34.44 14.46 -7.17
C GLY A 584 33.36 15.42 -6.64
N GLN A 585 32.15 15.44 -7.24
CA GLN A 585 31.08 16.40 -6.97
C GLN A 585 29.80 15.71 -6.44
N ILE A 586 29.97 14.73 -5.55
CA ILE A 586 28.86 13.95 -5.03
C ILE A 586 27.99 14.79 -4.09
N GLU A 587 26.67 14.78 -4.32
CA GLU A 587 25.67 15.35 -3.41
C GLU A 587 25.27 14.35 -2.32
N ALA A 588 24.75 14.88 -1.19
CA ALA A 588 24.22 14.06 -0.11
C ALA A 588 22.84 13.49 -0.46
N LYS A 589 22.81 12.41 -1.25
CA LYS A 589 21.66 11.59 -1.62
C LYS A 589 22.02 10.11 -1.46
N TYR A 590 21.04 9.26 -1.21
CA TYR A 590 21.28 7.81 -1.18
C TYR A 590 21.89 7.34 -2.50
N THR A 591 23.07 6.75 -2.41
CA THR A 591 23.84 6.32 -3.57
C THR A 591 23.34 4.98 -4.13
N PRO A 592 23.59 4.67 -5.42
CA PRO A 592 23.34 3.34 -5.97
C PRO A 592 23.99 2.21 -5.18
N LEU A 593 25.15 2.47 -4.57
CA LEU A 593 25.88 1.51 -3.74
C LEU A 593 25.14 1.22 -2.42
N GLN A 594 24.57 2.26 -1.76
CA GLN A 594 23.75 2.06 -0.57
C GLN A 594 22.49 1.24 -0.89
N VAL A 595 21.82 1.53 -2.00
CA VAL A 595 20.63 0.78 -2.43
C VAL A 595 20.95 -0.67 -2.74
N ARG A 596 22.03 -0.92 -3.49
CA ARG A 596 22.56 -2.27 -3.77
C ARG A 596 22.78 -3.06 -2.49
N ASP A 597 23.43 -2.45 -1.50
CA ASP A 597 23.77 -3.12 -0.25
C ASP A 597 22.52 -3.39 0.60
N TRP A 598 21.52 -2.49 0.59
CA TRP A 598 20.22 -2.74 1.24
C TRP A 598 19.46 -3.91 0.59
N LEU A 599 19.42 -3.98 -0.73
CA LEU A 599 18.79 -5.09 -1.45
C LEU A 599 19.44 -6.44 -1.06
N ARG A 600 20.77 -6.53 -1.07
CA ARG A 600 21.52 -7.71 -0.61
C ARG A 600 21.22 -8.07 0.84
N ALA A 601 21.14 -7.07 1.72
CA ALA A 601 20.82 -7.29 3.12
C ALA A 601 19.38 -7.84 3.33
N PHE A 602 18.40 -7.34 2.57
CA PHE A 602 17.03 -7.85 2.62
C PHE A 602 16.93 -9.27 2.06
N ALA A 603 17.57 -9.56 0.94
CA ALA A 603 17.67 -10.91 0.37
C ALA A 603 18.31 -11.89 1.36
N GLY A 604 19.43 -11.53 1.98
CA GLY A 604 20.11 -12.34 2.98
C GLY A 604 19.23 -12.64 4.20
N LYS A 605 18.50 -11.65 4.71
CA LYS A 605 17.55 -11.82 5.82
C LYS A 605 16.39 -12.76 5.43
N ALA A 606 15.83 -12.62 4.23
CA ALA A 606 14.76 -13.48 3.73
C ALA A 606 15.22 -14.95 3.62
N ARG A 607 16.36 -15.21 2.97
CA ARG A 607 16.94 -16.57 2.85
C ARG A 607 17.29 -17.19 4.21
N ALA A 608 17.88 -16.41 5.11
CA ALA A 608 18.19 -16.89 6.45
C ALA A 608 16.93 -17.24 7.27
N ALA A 609 15.84 -16.50 7.06
CA ALA A 609 14.55 -16.78 7.67
C ALA A 609 13.93 -18.07 7.12
N VAL A 610 13.92 -18.23 5.78
CA VAL A 610 13.47 -19.47 5.13
C VAL A 610 14.28 -20.67 5.61
N ALA A 611 15.60 -20.58 5.65
CA ALA A 611 16.45 -21.68 6.11
C ALA A 611 16.18 -22.08 7.58
N ARG A 612 15.83 -21.10 8.44
CA ARG A 612 15.41 -21.38 9.83
C ARG A 612 14.06 -22.09 9.88
N ALA A 613 13.10 -21.60 9.09
CA ALA A 613 11.77 -22.20 9.00
C ALA A 613 11.84 -23.64 8.44
N ASP A 614 12.63 -23.88 7.38
CA ASP A 614 12.86 -25.22 6.80
C ASP A 614 13.38 -26.20 7.86
N ARG A 615 14.36 -25.79 8.69
CA ARG A 615 14.88 -26.63 9.78
C ARG A 615 13.82 -26.94 10.82
N ALA A 616 13.00 -25.96 11.21
CA ALA A 616 11.95 -26.19 12.20
C ALA A 616 10.88 -27.16 11.67
N VAL A 617 10.45 -26.99 10.42
CA VAL A 617 9.50 -27.90 9.77
C VAL A 617 10.07 -29.31 9.67
N ALA A 618 11.35 -29.49 9.25
CA ALA A 618 11.99 -30.78 9.17
C ALA A 618 12.17 -31.47 10.54
N GLN A 619 12.35 -30.71 11.61
CA GLN A 619 12.35 -31.25 12.98
C GLN A 619 10.95 -31.72 13.40
N ALA A 620 9.93 -30.91 13.14
CA ALA A 620 8.55 -31.28 13.42
C ALA A 620 8.13 -32.53 12.65
N ASP A 621 8.53 -32.66 11.37
CA ASP A 621 8.23 -33.83 10.53
C ASP A 621 8.85 -35.11 11.09
N ARG A 622 10.08 -35.05 11.57
CA ARG A 622 10.74 -36.20 12.22
C ARG A 622 10.05 -36.60 13.51
N ALA A 623 9.59 -35.65 14.29
CA ALA A 623 8.85 -35.90 15.52
C ALA A 623 7.42 -36.42 15.28
N MET A 624 6.82 -36.13 14.11
CA MET A 624 5.44 -36.50 13.76
C MET A 624 5.33 -37.85 13.02
N VAL A 625 6.43 -38.43 12.50
CA VAL A 625 6.43 -39.80 11.95
C VAL A 625 5.96 -40.81 13.03
N GLU A 626 6.00 -40.40 14.30
CA GLU A 626 5.48 -41.17 15.44
C GLU A 626 4.00 -40.87 15.78
N ARG A 627 3.32 -39.90 15.11
CA ARG A 627 1.93 -39.53 15.39
C ARG A 627 1.20 -39.23 14.09
N ASP A 628 0.13 -39.95 13.82
CA ASP A 628 -0.78 -39.78 12.66
C ASP A 628 -1.47 -38.42 12.72
N GLY A 629 -0.99 -37.41 11.96
CA GLY A 629 -1.61 -36.08 11.87
C GLY A 629 -1.08 -35.25 10.71
N ALA A 630 -1.96 -34.90 9.74
CA ALA A 630 -1.61 -33.96 8.68
C ALA A 630 -1.23 -32.60 9.27
N ALA A 631 -0.02 -32.11 9.00
CA ALA A 631 0.44 -30.84 9.56
C ALA A 631 -0.29 -29.64 8.96
N LYS A 632 -1.07 -28.98 9.79
CA LYS A 632 -1.76 -27.72 9.49
C LYS A 632 -0.77 -26.67 8.92
N GLY A 633 -1.19 -25.92 7.90
CA GLY A 633 -0.43 -24.80 7.35
C GLY A 633 0.75 -25.15 6.45
N ARG A 634 0.92 -26.42 6.05
CA ARG A 634 2.06 -26.82 5.19
C ARG A 634 1.97 -26.33 3.76
N SER A 635 0.78 -26.30 3.17
CA SER A 635 0.58 -25.76 1.81
C SER A 635 0.92 -24.29 1.76
N GLU A 636 0.40 -23.54 2.74
CA GLU A 636 0.64 -22.10 2.90
C GLU A 636 2.13 -21.81 3.17
N TYR A 637 2.78 -22.61 4.03
CA TYR A 637 4.22 -22.53 4.27
C TYR A 637 5.03 -22.72 2.99
N ARG A 638 4.72 -23.75 2.18
CA ARG A 638 5.43 -24.02 0.92
C ARG A 638 5.25 -22.86 -0.07
N ALA A 639 4.05 -22.34 -0.21
CA ALA A 639 3.77 -21.19 -1.07
C ALA A 639 4.52 -19.92 -0.60
N ALA A 640 4.43 -19.59 0.69
CA ALA A 640 5.14 -18.44 1.27
C ALA A 640 6.67 -18.56 1.12
N ARG A 641 7.22 -19.76 1.33
CA ARG A 641 8.65 -20.06 1.13
C ARG A 641 9.11 -19.76 -0.30
N ILE A 642 8.32 -20.12 -1.29
CA ILE A 642 8.61 -19.85 -2.70
C ILE A 642 8.65 -18.34 -2.94
N ASP A 643 7.65 -17.60 -2.48
CA ASP A 643 7.57 -16.16 -2.66
C ASP A 643 8.74 -15.41 -2.02
N LEU A 644 9.11 -15.79 -0.79
CA LEU A 644 10.25 -15.18 -0.11
C LEU A 644 11.58 -15.41 -0.85
N LEU A 645 11.76 -16.60 -1.42
CA LEU A 645 12.94 -16.91 -2.23
C LEU A 645 12.91 -16.18 -3.56
N MET A 646 11.76 -16.04 -4.22
CA MET A 646 11.62 -15.28 -5.47
C MET A 646 11.90 -13.77 -5.22
N LEU A 647 11.41 -13.21 -4.12
CA LEU A 647 11.73 -11.83 -3.74
C LEU A 647 13.23 -11.65 -3.45
N ALA A 648 13.86 -12.63 -2.82
CA ALA A 648 15.30 -12.59 -2.57
C ALA A 648 16.12 -12.68 -3.88
N ASP A 649 15.72 -13.54 -4.82
CA ASP A 649 16.35 -13.63 -6.14
C ASP A 649 16.15 -12.33 -6.94
N LEU A 650 14.97 -11.70 -6.85
CA LEU A 650 14.69 -10.39 -7.45
C LEU A 650 15.59 -9.27 -6.87
N ALA A 651 15.83 -9.30 -5.55
CA ALA A 651 16.70 -8.32 -4.90
C ALA A 651 18.16 -8.47 -5.33
N ASP A 652 18.67 -9.70 -5.42
CA ASP A 652 20.02 -9.96 -5.88
C ASP A 652 20.19 -9.60 -7.37
N TYR A 653 19.19 -9.94 -8.21
CA TYR A 653 19.13 -9.48 -9.59
C TYR A 653 19.31 -7.96 -9.71
N HIS A 654 18.51 -7.18 -8.96
CA HIS A 654 18.63 -5.74 -9.01
C HIS A 654 19.93 -5.23 -8.40
N ALA A 655 20.44 -5.86 -7.35
CA ALA A 655 21.72 -5.48 -6.75
C ALA A 655 22.89 -5.67 -7.74
N HIS A 656 22.91 -6.78 -8.48
CA HIS A 656 23.92 -7.04 -9.51
C HIS A 656 23.69 -6.15 -10.74
N LYS A 657 22.45 -5.91 -11.15
CA LYS A 657 22.11 -5.01 -12.27
C LYS A 657 22.53 -3.56 -11.98
N VAL A 658 22.34 -3.06 -10.76
CA VAL A 658 22.85 -1.75 -10.31
C VAL A 658 24.37 -1.70 -10.40
N GLY A 659 25.06 -2.76 -9.94
CA GLY A 659 26.51 -2.87 -10.03
C GLY A 659 27.00 -2.86 -11.49
N ALA A 660 26.34 -3.63 -12.37
CA ALA A 660 26.67 -3.68 -13.80
C ALA A 660 26.48 -2.31 -14.49
N ALA A 661 25.32 -1.66 -14.24
CA ALA A 661 25.03 -0.36 -14.83
C ALA A 661 25.99 0.74 -14.33
N LEU A 662 26.32 0.75 -13.03
CA LEU A 662 27.27 1.70 -12.47
C LEU A 662 28.68 1.50 -13.03
N SER A 663 29.13 0.24 -13.13
CA SER A 663 30.42 -0.07 -13.72
C SER A 663 30.49 0.34 -15.21
N LEU A 664 29.42 0.09 -15.97
CA LEU A 664 29.30 0.50 -17.37
C LEU A 664 29.33 2.03 -17.50
N ALA A 665 28.66 2.77 -16.62
CA ALA A 665 28.68 4.22 -16.60
C ALA A 665 30.08 4.78 -16.25
N LEU A 666 30.75 4.22 -15.25
CA LEU A 666 32.13 4.57 -14.90
C LEU A 666 33.13 4.25 -16.02
N SER A 667 32.92 3.12 -16.73
CA SER A 667 33.75 2.81 -17.93
C SER A 667 33.64 3.88 -19.00
N ARG A 668 32.42 4.44 -19.22
CA ARG A 668 32.22 5.56 -20.18
C ARG A 668 32.91 6.85 -19.72
N GLU A 669 32.79 7.19 -18.44
CA GLU A 669 33.45 8.40 -17.88
C GLU A 669 35.01 8.29 -17.97
N ALA A 670 35.57 7.14 -17.57
CA ALA A 670 37.00 6.85 -17.66
C ALA A 670 37.50 6.88 -19.11
N GLY A 671 36.75 6.25 -20.03
CA GLY A 671 37.07 6.26 -21.47
C GLY A 671 37.01 7.66 -22.06
N GLY A 672 36.03 8.48 -21.68
CA GLY A 672 35.92 9.90 -22.08
C GLY A 672 37.09 10.77 -21.54
N ALA A 673 37.65 10.40 -20.41
CA ALA A 673 38.84 11.04 -19.81
C ALA A 673 40.18 10.49 -20.37
N GLY A 674 40.17 9.53 -21.29
CA GLY A 674 41.34 8.89 -21.84
C GLY A 674 41.99 7.83 -20.94
N GLN A 675 41.37 7.46 -19.86
CA GLN A 675 41.87 6.46 -18.90
C GLN A 675 41.42 5.05 -19.33
N HIS A 676 42.01 4.54 -20.39
CA HIS A 676 41.57 3.32 -21.07
C HIS A 676 41.71 2.04 -20.24
N ALA A 677 42.75 1.94 -19.40
CA ALA A 677 42.93 0.77 -18.52
C ALA A 677 41.85 0.69 -17.46
N GLU A 678 41.46 1.81 -16.83
CA GLU A 678 40.39 1.90 -15.88
C GLU A 678 39.02 1.65 -16.56
N ALA A 679 38.84 2.19 -17.77
CA ALA A 679 37.62 1.93 -18.56
C ALA A 679 37.44 0.45 -18.85
N GLY A 680 38.50 -0.28 -19.22
CA GLY A 680 38.52 -1.72 -19.44
C GLY A 680 38.23 -2.50 -18.14
N ALA A 681 38.79 -2.06 -17.03
CA ALA A 681 38.55 -2.64 -15.72
C ALA A 681 37.09 -2.54 -15.28
N TYR A 682 36.47 -1.36 -15.41
CA TYR A 682 35.03 -1.17 -15.14
C TYR A 682 34.16 -1.95 -16.12
N LEU A 683 34.54 -2.09 -17.38
CA LEU A 683 33.79 -2.90 -18.35
C LEU A 683 33.82 -4.38 -17.99
N SER A 684 34.99 -4.90 -17.59
CA SER A 684 35.12 -6.28 -17.07
C SER A 684 34.25 -6.50 -15.82
N GLN A 685 34.23 -5.53 -14.92
CA GLN A 685 33.36 -5.56 -13.75
C GLN A 685 31.84 -5.54 -14.13
N ALA A 686 31.48 -4.71 -15.12
CA ALA A 686 30.11 -4.66 -15.63
C ALA A 686 29.65 -6.02 -16.18
N LEU A 687 30.52 -6.70 -16.94
CA LEU A 687 30.25 -8.04 -17.47
C LEU A 687 30.04 -9.05 -16.34
N ARG A 688 30.94 -9.12 -15.37
CA ARG A 688 30.78 -10.04 -14.22
C ARG A 688 29.44 -9.86 -13.52
N GLN A 689 29.09 -8.61 -13.18
CA GLN A 689 27.82 -8.29 -12.50
C GLN A 689 26.60 -8.56 -13.40
N CYS A 690 26.71 -8.38 -14.71
CA CYS A 690 25.62 -8.68 -15.65
C CYS A 690 25.36 -10.17 -15.75
N VAL A 691 26.41 -11.00 -15.75
CA VAL A 691 26.28 -12.47 -15.71
C VAL A 691 25.59 -12.93 -14.42
N GLU A 692 26.00 -12.40 -13.27
CA GLU A 692 25.36 -12.69 -11.99
C GLU A 692 23.89 -12.26 -11.98
N ALA A 693 23.56 -11.07 -12.50
CA ALA A 693 22.16 -10.61 -12.62
C ALA A 693 21.32 -11.53 -13.52
N ARG A 694 21.86 -12.00 -14.65
CA ARG A 694 21.20 -12.98 -15.52
C ARG A 694 20.91 -14.29 -14.77
N ASP A 695 21.88 -14.78 -14.02
CA ASP A 695 21.77 -16.05 -13.30
C ASP A 695 20.74 -15.97 -12.16
N ASP A 696 20.68 -14.83 -11.44
CA ASP A 696 19.65 -14.57 -10.43
C ASP A 696 18.24 -14.52 -11.05
N TRP A 697 18.10 -13.84 -12.20
CA TRP A 697 16.83 -13.80 -12.91
C TRP A 697 16.40 -15.16 -13.41
N ASN A 698 17.32 -15.97 -13.91
CA ASN A 698 17.03 -17.33 -14.34
C ASN A 698 16.58 -18.21 -13.16
N ALA A 699 17.16 -18.05 -11.98
CA ALA A 699 16.72 -18.73 -10.76
C ALA A 699 15.29 -18.30 -10.37
N LEU A 700 15.01 -16.99 -10.41
CA LEU A 700 13.66 -16.43 -10.19
C LEU A 700 12.65 -17.03 -11.19
N ALA A 701 12.97 -17.01 -12.48
CA ALA A 701 12.10 -17.52 -13.56
C ALA A 701 11.83 -19.03 -13.41
N ALA A 702 12.83 -19.82 -13.03
CA ALA A 702 12.68 -21.25 -12.79
C ALA A 702 11.71 -21.52 -11.60
N ARG A 703 11.82 -20.76 -10.50
CA ARG A 703 10.88 -20.86 -9.36
C ARG A 703 9.47 -20.45 -9.77
N GLY A 704 9.33 -19.34 -10.50
CA GLY A 704 8.06 -18.84 -11.00
C GLY A 704 7.37 -19.88 -11.89
N LYS A 705 8.08 -20.47 -12.86
CA LYS A 705 7.58 -21.50 -13.75
C LYS A 705 7.12 -22.76 -13.01
N ALA A 706 7.79 -23.12 -11.92
CA ALA A 706 7.43 -24.29 -11.12
C ALA A 706 6.15 -24.09 -10.30
N ALA A 707 5.91 -22.87 -9.79
CA ALA A 707 4.87 -22.60 -8.81
C ALA A 707 3.64 -21.86 -9.37
N TYR A 708 3.87 -20.95 -10.30
CA TYR A 708 2.84 -20.06 -10.81
C TYR A 708 2.22 -20.54 -12.12
N HIS A 709 1.06 -20.02 -12.44
CA HIS A 709 0.41 -20.28 -13.73
C HIS A 709 1.32 -19.81 -14.87
N ASP A 710 1.30 -20.55 -15.98
CA ASP A 710 2.15 -20.30 -17.14
C ASP A 710 1.31 -20.45 -18.42
N PRO A 711 1.11 -19.38 -19.20
CA PRO A 711 1.54 -18.01 -18.92
C PRO A 711 0.63 -17.28 -17.92
N LEU A 712 1.20 -16.35 -17.16
CA LEU A 712 0.44 -15.36 -16.39
C LEU A 712 -0.24 -14.39 -17.36
N GLN A 713 -1.40 -13.89 -16.94
CA GLN A 713 -2.09 -12.83 -17.68
C GLN A 713 -2.21 -11.60 -16.82
N PHE A 714 -1.75 -10.47 -17.34
CA PHE A 714 -1.75 -9.21 -16.60
C PHE A 714 -2.41 -8.11 -17.38
N ASN A 715 -3.03 -7.21 -16.64
CA ASN A 715 -3.43 -5.94 -17.15
C ASN A 715 -2.17 -5.11 -17.51
N ALA A 716 -2.12 -4.66 -18.75
CA ALA A 716 -1.08 -3.77 -19.26
C ALA A 716 -1.52 -2.30 -19.30
N GLY A 717 -2.68 -1.97 -18.69
CA GLY A 717 -3.29 -0.66 -18.70
C GLY A 717 -4.07 -0.35 -19.98
N HIS A 718 -4.93 0.67 -19.95
CA HIS A 718 -5.71 1.18 -21.08
C HIS A 718 -6.47 0.10 -21.88
N GLY A 719 -7.05 -0.87 -21.16
CA GLY A 719 -7.84 -1.94 -21.78
C GLY A 719 -7.02 -2.98 -22.54
N THR A 720 -5.70 -3.01 -22.33
CA THR A 720 -4.84 -4.04 -22.90
C THR A 720 -4.44 -5.07 -21.85
N ALA A 721 -4.35 -6.33 -22.23
CA ALA A 721 -3.79 -7.37 -21.40
C ALA A 721 -2.63 -8.05 -22.11
N ARG A 722 -1.74 -8.59 -21.32
CA ARG A 722 -0.55 -9.30 -21.77
C ARG A 722 -0.47 -10.67 -21.13
N SER A 723 0.04 -11.61 -21.90
CA SER A 723 0.34 -12.94 -21.44
C SER A 723 1.84 -13.15 -21.46
N GLY A 724 2.41 -13.68 -20.38
CA GLY A 724 3.86 -13.91 -20.29
C GLY A 724 4.32 -14.41 -18.93
N THR A 725 5.63 -14.60 -18.81
CA THR A 725 6.28 -15.09 -17.59
C THR A 725 7.61 -14.38 -17.32
N TRP A 726 8.22 -14.64 -16.17
CA TRP A 726 9.58 -14.17 -15.89
C TRP A 726 10.60 -14.62 -16.92
N ALA A 727 10.41 -15.80 -17.56
CA ALA A 727 11.32 -16.34 -18.56
C ALA A 727 11.41 -15.47 -19.83
N ASP A 728 10.36 -14.67 -20.14
CA ASP A 728 10.33 -13.83 -21.34
C ASP A 728 11.42 -12.75 -21.35
N ARG A 729 11.96 -12.40 -20.20
CA ARG A 729 13.04 -11.42 -20.08
C ARG A 729 14.46 -11.98 -20.20
N THR A 730 14.61 -13.30 -20.23
CA THR A 730 15.92 -13.96 -20.36
C THR A 730 16.66 -13.47 -21.62
N VAL A 731 15.92 -13.28 -22.73
CA VAL A 731 16.48 -12.81 -24.02
C VAL A 731 17.16 -11.44 -23.88
N GLU A 732 16.59 -10.51 -23.11
CA GLU A 732 17.17 -9.17 -22.84
C GLU A 732 18.49 -9.28 -22.08
N LEU A 733 18.52 -10.17 -21.09
CA LEU A 733 19.67 -10.37 -20.23
C LEU A 733 20.84 -11.04 -20.97
N GLU A 734 20.52 -12.02 -21.84
CA GLU A 734 21.51 -12.68 -22.70
C GLU A 734 22.09 -11.68 -23.73
N ALA A 735 21.25 -10.80 -24.29
CA ALA A 735 21.71 -9.77 -25.24
C ALA A 735 22.64 -8.75 -24.54
N ASP A 736 22.31 -8.35 -23.28
CA ASP A 736 23.17 -7.46 -22.49
C ASP A 736 24.54 -8.09 -22.21
N VAL A 737 24.59 -9.38 -21.85
CA VAL A 737 25.86 -10.11 -21.63
C VAL A 737 26.69 -10.17 -22.91
N ALA A 738 26.07 -10.58 -24.03
CA ALA A 738 26.75 -10.69 -25.32
C ALA A 738 27.33 -9.33 -25.80
N MET A 739 26.60 -8.24 -25.57
CA MET A 739 27.09 -6.89 -25.90
C MET A 739 28.30 -6.50 -25.04
N LEU A 740 28.27 -6.79 -23.74
CA LEU A 740 29.39 -6.50 -22.85
C LEU A 740 30.62 -7.34 -23.18
N GLU A 741 30.43 -8.61 -23.57
CA GLU A 741 31.53 -9.47 -24.06
C GLU A 741 32.16 -8.89 -25.32
N ALA A 742 31.37 -8.47 -26.32
CA ALA A 742 31.87 -7.86 -27.54
C ALA A 742 32.59 -6.52 -27.29
N LEU A 743 32.09 -5.68 -26.37
CA LEU A 743 32.74 -4.44 -25.99
C LEU A 743 34.09 -4.68 -25.28
N LEU A 744 34.16 -5.71 -24.43
CA LEU A 744 35.40 -6.08 -23.75
C LEU A 744 36.44 -6.66 -24.74
N GLU A 745 36.00 -7.52 -25.66
CA GLU A 745 36.85 -8.07 -26.72
C GLU A 745 37.45 -6.95 -27.58
N ALA A 746 36.64 -5.99 -28.04
CA ALA A 746 37.06 -4.84 -28.79
C ALA A 746 38.08 -3.94 -28.01
N ALA A 747 37.89 -3.82 -26.68
CA ALA A 747 38.83 -3.09 -25.83
C ALA A 747 40.19 -3.82 -25.71
N LEU A 748 40.20 -5.15 -25.58
CA LEU A 748 41.41 -5.99 -25.53
C LEU A 748 42.18 -5.95 -26.86
N GLU A 749 41.48 -6.07 -27.99
CA GLU A 749 42.08 -5.96 -29.34
C GLU A 749 42.73 -4.60 -29.56
N ALA A 750 42.20 -3.53 -28.93
CA ALA A 750 42.80 -2.20 -28.94
C ALA A 750 44.00 -2.05 -27.97
N GLY A 751 44.49 -3.14 -27.37
CA GLY A 751 45.62 -3.16 -26.43
C GLY A 751 45.31 -2.56 -25.06
N ARG A 752 44.04 -2.53 -24.67
CA ARG A 752 43.58 -1.98 -23.40
C ARG A 752 43.43 -3.10 -22.38
N GLU A 753 44.56 -3.58 -21.81
CA GLU A 753 44.44 -4.61 -20.75
C GLU A 753 43.75 -4.03 -19.52
N PRO A 754 42.69 -4.68 -19.02
CA PRO A 754 41.93 -4.21 -17.85
C PRO A 754 42.77 -4.39 -16.57
N ALA A 755 42.86 -3.36 -15.75
CA ALA A 755 43.29 -3.48 -14.36
C ALA A 755 42.24 -4.20 -13.55
N GLU A 756 42.53 -4.71 -12.36
CA GLU A 756 41.54 -5.26 -11.46
C GLU A 756 40.88 -4.11 -10.65
N VAL A 757 39.60 -3.93 -10.83
CA VAL A 757 38.83 -2.90 -10.12
C VAL A 757 37.55 -3.54 -9.62
N ASP A 758 37.22 -3.34 -8.36
CA ASP A 758 35.95 -3.68 -7.77
C ASP A 758 35.23 -2.44 -7.26
N LEU A 759 33.90 -2.38 -7.45
CA LEU A 759 33.11 -1.34 -6.81
C LEU A 759 33.09 -1.58 -5.29
N PRO A 760 33.51 -0.59 -4.49
CA PRO A 760 33.53 -0.75 -3.05
C PRO A 760 32.11 -0.91 -2.50
N PRO A 761 31.90 -1.60 -1.38
CA PRO A 761 30.64 -1.57 -0.67
C PRO A 761 30.39 -0.17 -0.11
N ALA A 762 29.11 0.25 -0.06
CA ALA A 762 28.73 1.50 0.62
C ALA A 762 28.78 1.32 2.15
N THR A 763 28.48 0.09 2.59
CA THR A 763 28.51 -0.33 3.99
C THR A 763 29.41 -1.56 4.10
N GLY A 764 30.55 -1.44 4.71
CA GLY A 764 31.49 -2.55 4.92
C GLY A 764 32.11 -2.51 6.32
N SER A 765 32.89 -3.54 6.67
CA SER A 765 33.58 -3.60 7.97
C SER A 765 34.57 -2.43 8.17
N GLU A 766 34.96 -1.75 7.12
CA GLU A 766 35.79 -0.56 7.11
C GLU A 766 35.02 0.76 6.91
N ALA A 767 33.73 0.69 6.63
CA ALA A 767 32.92 1.91 6.57
C ALA A 767 32.85 2.53 7.97
N PRO A 768 33.12 3.83 8.08
CA PRO A 768 33.04 4.49 9.38
C PRO A 768 31.62 4.36 9.93
N GLU A 769 31.52 3.97 11.21
CA GLU A 769 30.20 3.98 11.87
C GLU A 769 29.59 5.37 11.71
N PRO A 770 28.32 5.45 11.29
CA PRO A 770 27.67 6.74 11.14
C PRO A 770 27.61 7.44 12.50
N PRO A 771 27.88 8.76 12.56
CA PRO A 771 27.74 9.51 13.80
C PRO A 771 26.29 9.40 14.30
N GLN A 772 26.11 9.36 15.60
CA GLN A 772 24.78 9.48 16.16
C GLN A 772 24.38 10.95 16.12
N LEU A 773 23.34 11.25 15.37
CA LEU A 773 22.74 12.57 15.32
C LEU A 773 21.52 12.63 16.25
N GLN A 774 21.39 13.76 16.91
CA GLN A 774 20.18 14.15 17.61
C GLN A 774 19.78 15.55 17.14
N MET A 775 18.64 15.66 16.51
CA MET A 775 18.11 16.90 15.98
C MET A 775 16.90 17.30 16.81
N ASP A 776 16.92 18.52 17.30
CA ASP A 776 15.78 19.10 18.01
C ASP A 776 14.96 19.95 17.05
N VAL A 777 13.77 19.45 16.73
CA VAL A 777 12.79 20.11 15.85
C VAL A 777 11.45 20.11 16.57
N PRO A 778 10.86 21.30 16.84
CA PRO A 778 9.58 21.36 17.50
C PRO A 778 8.46 20.75 16.63
N ALA A 779 7.50 20.10 17.25
CA ALA A 779 6.35 19.54 16.55
C ALA A 779 5.43 20.63 15.97
N THR A 780 5.38 21.82 16.59
CA THR A 780 4.59 22.99 16.16
C THR A 780 5.45 24.24 16.16
N TRP A 781 5.15 25.19 15.28
CA TRP A 781 5.83 26.49 15.21
C TRP A 781 4.87 27.58 14.74
N ARG A 782 5.23 28.86 14.97
CA ARG A 782 4.42 29.99 14.55
C ARG A 782 4.86 30.57 13.21
N ALA A 783 3.89 30.94 12.38
CA ALA A 783 4.13 31.64 11.14
C ALA A 783 4.91 32.94 11.36
N GLY A 784 5.73 33.33 10.38
CA GLY A 784 6.51 34.56 10.39
C GLY A 784 7.71 34.62 11.35
N ARG A 785 8.01 33.53 12.10
CA ARG A 785 9.14 33.49 13.03
C ARG A 785 10.23 32.54 12.55
N ASP A 786 11.50 32.99 12.67
CA ASP A 786 12.65 32.13 12.35
C ASP A 786 12.61 30.86 13.19
N LEU A 787 12.75 29.68 12.54
CA LEU A 787 12.79 28.38 13.20
C LEU A 787 14.26 27.96 13.37
N PRO A 788 14.81 28.00 14.58
CA PRO A 788 16.16 27.52 14.85
C PRO A 788 16.17 25.98 14.79
N VAL A 789 17.21 25.41 14.17
CA VAL A 789 17.42 23.97 14.07
C VAL A 789 18.83 23.69 14.57
N GLU A 790 18.93 22.82 15.57
CA GLU A 790 20.20 22.38 16.15
C GLU A 790 20.35 20.87 15.99
N VAL A 791 21.56 20.44 15.63
CA VAL A 791 21.92 19.03 15.48
C VAL A 791 23.13 18.74 16.35
N ALA A 792 22.92 17.95 17.39
CA ALA A 792 24.02 17.42 18.20
C ALA A 792 24.63 16.20 17.51
N VAL A 793 25.95 16.06 17.59
CA VAL A 793 26.73 14.97 16.99
C VAL A 793 27.51 14.26 18.09
N SER A 794 27.38 12.92 18.15
CA SER A 794 28.17 12.10 19.06
C SER A 794 28.76 10.88 18.33
N GLY A 795 29.84 10.31 18.87
CA GLY A 795 30.51 9.13 18.33
C GLY A 795 31.56 9.40 17.23
N ARG A 796 31.58 10.61 16.62
CA ARG A 796 32.57 11.05 15.62
C ARG A 796 32.72 12.56 15.67
N GLU A 797 33.97 13.07 15.48
CA GLU A 797 34.19 14.49 15.71
C GLU A 797 33.55 15.44 14.69
N ARG A 798 33.46 15.08 13.39
CA ARG A 798 32.82 15.93 12.35
C ARG A 798 32.52 15.16 11.06
N LEU A 799 31.57 15.67 10.29
CA LEU A 799 31.31 15.19 8.91
C LEU A 799 32.29 15.86 7.91
N PRO A 800 32.92 15.11 7.00
CA PRO A 800 33.95 15.66 6.09
C PRO A 800 33.47 16.82 5.20
N GLY A 801 32.17 16.86 4.88
CA GLY A 801 31.57 17.89 4.00
C GLY A 801 30.57 18.80 4.70
N GLY A 802 30.56 18.83 6.06
CA GLY A 802 29.57 19.59 6.80
C GLY A 802 28.14 18.96 6.75
N LEU A 803 27.16 19.68 7.26
CA LEU A 803 25.77 19.28 7.29
C LEU A 803 24.89 20.35 6.63
N MET A 804 23.97 19.91 5.80
CA MET A 804 23.05 20.76 5.06
C MET A 804 21.64 20.61 5.60
N LEU A 805 21.03 21.68 6.08
CA LEU A 805 19.61 21.74 6.41
C LEU A 805 18.79 21.82 5.13
N ARG A 806 17.81 20.93 5.01
CA ARG A 806 16.86 20.85 3.90
C ARG A 806 15.46 21.14 4.42
N TYR A 807 14.73 22.05 3.78
CA TYR A 807 13.38 22.40 4.20
C TYR A 807 12.52 22.83 3.02
N ARG A 808 11.22 22.56 3.11
CA ARG A 808 10.20 22.96 2.14
C ARG A 808 8.83 22.94 2.80
N HIS A 809 7.87 23.72 2.27
CA HIS A 809 6.46 23.50 2.57
C HIS A 809 6.02 22.08 2.13
N GLY A 810 4.94 21.56 2.71
CA GLY A 810 4.35 20.29 2.30
C GLY A 810 3.81 20.26 0.86
N ASN A 811 4.15 21.25 0.05
CA ASN A 811 3.72 21.40 -1.35
C ASN A 811 4.84 20.96 -2.33
N GLN A 812 4.63 19.84 -3.00
CA GLN A 812 5.59 19.31 -3.98
C GLN A 812 5.79 20.22 -5.21
N LEU A 813 4.82 21.09 -5.53
CA LEU A 813 4.89 22.03 -6.67
C LEU A 813 5.89 23.17 -6.45
N GLU A 814 6.34 23.39 -5.21
CA GLU A 814 7.42 24.37 -4.94
C GLU A 814 8.80 23.91 -5.45
N GLY A 815 8.89 22.69 -5.99
CA GLY A 815 10.16 22.15 -6.49
C GLY A 815 11.01 21.51 -5.39
N PRO A 816 12.36 21.51 -5.56
CA PRO A 816 13.28 20.90 -4.61
C PRO A 816 13.27 21.58 -3.24
N PHE A 817 13.65 20.84 -2.20
CA PHE A 817 13.89 21.41 -0.88
C PHE A 817 14.94 22.54 -0.94
N LYS A 818 14.62 23.63 -0.28
CA LYS A 818 15.61 24.70 -0.01
C LYS A 818 16.70 24.17 0.88
N ARG A 819 17.90 24.78 0.80
CA ARG A 819 19.09 24.33 1.52
C ARG A 819 19.79 25.47 2.24
N ILE A 820 20.24 25.20 3.45
CA ILE A 820 21.09 26.09 4.24
C ILE A 820 22.27 25.27 4.75
N GLU A 821 23.50 25.73 4.49
CA GLU A 821 24.70 25.19 5.11
C GLU A 821 24.64 25.47 6.60
N MET A 822 24.80 24.44 7.43
CA MET A 822 24.73 24.61 8.88
C MET A 822 26.08 25.04 9.44
N ALA A 823 26.06 26.06 10.28
CA ALA A 823 27.28 26.53 10.98
C ALA A 823 27.69 25.50 12.04
N GLU A 824 28.99 25.19 12.09
CA GLU A 824 29.55 24.34 13.13
C GLU A 824 29.50 25.01 14.51
N THR A 825 29.24 24.23 15.54
CA THR A 825 29.26 24.65 16.95
C THR A 825 30.11 23.66 17.77
N ALA A 826 30.33 23.95 19.03
CA ALA A 826 31.03 23.02 19.91
C ALA A 826 30.29 21.66 20.10
N ALA A 827 28.96 21.64 20.00
CA ALA A 827 28.14 20.46 20.19
C ALA A 827 27.68 19.77 18.90
N GLY A 828 27.91 20.38 17.71
CA GLY A 828 27.45 19.87 16.44
C GLY A 828 27.23 20.98 15.41
N TYR A 829 25.97 21.15 14.91
CA TYR A 829 25.64 22.08 13.86
C TYR A 829 24.40 22.90 14.17
N ARG A 830 24.30 24.12 13.62
CA ARG A 830 23.15 25.01 13.80
C ARG A 830 22.78 25.76 12.52
N ALA A 831 21.49 25.93 12.27
CA ALA A 831 20.96 26.82 11.24
C ALA A 831 19.60 27.37 11.68
N ALA A 832 19.02 28.30 10.91
CA ALA A 832 17.64 28.75 11.11
C ALA A 832 16.90 28.85 9.77
N ILE A 833 15.67 28.37 9.74
CA ILE A 833 14.76 28.56 8.61
C ILE A 833 14.18 29.96 8.74
N PRO A 834 14.29 30.82 7.69
CA PRO A 834 13.79 32.20 7.78
C PRO A 834 12.29 32.27 8.01
N GLY A 835 11.83 33.10 8.97
CA GLY A 835 10.43 33.29 9.27
C GLY A 835 9.62 33.81 8.09
N ALA A 836 10.23 34.63 7.23
CA ALA A 836 9.59 35.10 5.99
C ALA A 836 9.15 33.96 5.02
N TYR A 837 9.71 32.76 5.18
CA TYR A 837 9.30 31.58 4.42
C TYR A 837 8.17 30.80 5.11
N ILE A 838 8.02 30.93 6.43
CA ILE A 838 7.09 30.13 7.23
C ILE A 838 5.71 30.82 7.24
N THR A 839 4.75 30.21 6.52
CA THR A 839 3.37 30.72 6.40
C THR A 839 2.38 29.77 7.07
N GLU A 840 1.24 30.31 7.54
CA GLU A 840 0.17 29.53 8.20
C GLU A 840 -0.51 28.51 7.26
N GLU A 841 -0.41 28.76 5.96
CA GLU A 841 -1.06 27.92 4.94
C GLU A 841 -0.43 26.55 4.76
N TRP A 842 0.81 26.36 5.23
CA TRP A 842 1.58 25.16 4.96
C TRP A 842 2.37 24.66 6.17
N ASP A 843 2.34 23.35 6.40
CA ASP A 843 3.29 22.70 7.29
C ASP A 843 4.68 22.57 6.63
N LEU A 844 5.75 22.56 7.44
CA LEU A 844 7.12 22.42 6.95
C LEU A 844 7.59 20.97 7.02
N LEU A 845 8.30 20.55 5.97
CA LEU A 845 9.09 19.31 5.94
C LEU A 845 10.56 19.68 6.12
N VAL A 846 11.26 19.04 7.07
CA VAL A 846 12.62 19.41 7.46
C VAL A 846 13.48 18.16 7.66
N TYR A 847 14.65 18.12 7.06
CA TYR A 847 15.65 17.08 7.31
C TYR A 847 17.08 17.63 7.14
N VAL A 848 18.08 16.89 7.57
CA VAL A 848 19.47 17.24 7.31
C VAL A 848 20.17 16.16 6.50
N ALA A 849 21.14 16.57 5.68
CA ALA A 849 21.88 15.68 4.81
C ALA A 849 23.37 16.06 4.80
N GLY A 850 24.26 15.05 4.77
CA GLY A 850 25.69 15.17 4.64
C GLY A 850 26.29 13.93 3.99
N LEU A 851 27.59 13.93 3.74
CA LEU A 851 28.30 12.77 3.22
C LEU A 851 29.19 12.16 4.32
N LEU A 852 29.10 10.87 4.49
CA LEU A 852 30.03 10.07 5.30
C LEU A 852 31.26 9.71 4.47
N SER A 853 31.02 9.39 3.20
CA SER A 853 32.02 9.11 2.17
C SER A 853 31.38 9.33 0.80
N PRO A 854 32.14 9.32 -0.30
CA PRO A 854 31.59 9.36 -1.65
C PRO A 854 30.59 8.21 -1.95
N GLN A 855 30.72 7.09 -1.25
CA GLN A 855 29.84 5.92 -1.40
C GLN A 855 28.58 6.01 -0.55
N GLN A 856 28.58 6.84 0.50
CA GLN A 856 27.55 6.80 1.54
C GLN A 856 27.10 8.20 1.94
N ALA A 857 25.83 8.50 1.70
CA ALA A 857 25.16 9.66 2.24
C ALA A 857 24.60 9.38 3.65
N LEU A 858 24.58 10.40 4.47
CA LEU A 858 23.89 10.47 5.74
C LEU A 858 22.68 11.39 5.56
N ILE A 859 21.49 10.85 5.65
CA ILE A 859 20.23 11.60 5.67
C ILE A 859 19.56 11.34 7.02
N TYR A 860 19.22 12.40 7.74
CA TYR A 860 18.64 12.28 9.07
C TYR A 860 17.33 13.08 9.18
N PRO A 861 16.24 12.45 9.60
CA PRO A 861 16.14 11.09 10.17
C PRO A 861 16.36 9.97 9.15
N GLY A 862 16.04 10.16 7.88
CA GLY A 862 16.31 9.22 6.80
C GLY A 862 15.35 8.02 6.74
N LEU A 863 15.55 7.20 5.71
CA LEU A 863 14.78 5.96 5.51
C LEU A 863 15.15 4.92 6.58
N TYR A 864 14.16 4.11 6.96
CA TYR A 864 14.32 3.03 7.95
C TYR A 864 14.86 3.48 9.33
N SER A 865 14.76 4.77 9.63
CA SER A 865 15.21 5.35 10.90
C SER A 865 14.37 4.83 12.08
N PRO A 866 14.99 4.56 13.25
CA PRO A 866 14.23 4.26 14.47
C PRO A 866 13.69 5.51 15.18
N VAL A 867 14.14 6.72 14.81
CA VAL A 867 13.77 7.96 15.50
C VAL A 867 12.60 8.71 14.84
N SER A 868 12.26 8.37 13.59
CA SER A 868 11.12 8.94 12.87
C SER A 868 10.54 7.92 11.90
N ASP A 869 9.22 7.96 11.73
CA ASP A 869 8.54 7.16 10.72
C ASP A 869 8.67 7.73 9.32
N LEU A 870 9.06 9.00 9.18
CA LEU A 870 9.27 9.68 7.90
C LEU A 870 10.75 10.02 7.70
N PRO A 871 11.23 10.15 6.45
CA PRO A 871 12.61 10.55 6.18
C PRO A 871 12.90 12.04 6.46
N TYR A 872 11.92 12.75 6.99
CA TYR A 872 11.95 14.15 7.39
C TYR A 872 11.07 14.38 8.61
N TRP A 873 11.27 15.47 9.31
CA TRP A 873 10.36 15.98 10.32
C TRP A 873 9.24 16.81 9.68
N VAL A 874 8.04 16.71 10.24
CA VAL A 874 6.92 17.59 9.89
C VAL A 874 6.67 18.56 11.03
N VAL A 875 6.81 19.86 10.76
CA VAL A 875 6.54 20.93 11.71
C VAL A 875 5.20 21.55 11.36
N ARG A 876 4.23 21.40 12.23
CA ARG A 876 2.92 22.03 12.05
C ARG A 876 3.02 23.54 12.28
N ILE A 877 2.46 24.33 11.37
CA ILE A 877 2.47 25.78 11.49
C ILE A 877 1.11 26.24 12.02
N GLU A 878 1.20 26.99 13.10
CA GLU A 878 0.08 27.60 13.81
C GLU A 878 0.15 29.13 13.65
N ASP A 879 -0.99 29.80 13.87
CA ASP A 879 -1.12 31.25 13.78
C ASP A 879 -0.19 32.01 14.75
#